data_a78a4cb9c0eac44eff7bf5ec8fcb6f87
#
_entry.id   a78a4cb9c0eac44eff7bf5ec8fcb6f87
#
_cell.length_a   1.000
_cell.length_b   1.000
_cell.length_c   1.000
_cell.angle_alpha   90.00
_cell.angle_beta   90.00
_cell.angle_gamma   90.00
#
_symmetry.space_group_name_H-M   'P 1'
#
loop_
_entity.id
_entity.type
_entity.pdbx_description
1 polymer ?
#
loop_
_entity_poly.entity_id
_entity_poly.type
_entity_poly.pdbx_seq_one_letter_code
_entity_poly.pdbx_strand_id
1 'polypeptide(L)'
;MHPPCSDCAVVRLVAWECSDTLQSQSKLRHKFPYFVNRKTDELSLIVKCLDPENNQCQGVFIDGAPGIGKTILATEAANMLRNDKRHVLVVYIDCKDIKSFESFAGTVIEQICRSPTVDDPAAEIRKHLIASNYYFYILFLDDFECFLEETNEQQKDQPSTAVAPSRDCRKRVQSFIGEIANCATNIKFLVTSSEIVPFLPMVAMKVIHLDPFDKDESSKLLEKVRCGDKISVEESEELCEICSGIPLVLHTLISSQKNLIDLLKCFVKSPPEERTNFLQEMKTVPQEKKIEFCLDLCFQRLTPQEKLTLLGLCLYKGFFTPDKAAQIFCSPELSEHKLRAIVLKLEQRNLLHLQKFKETSKYTFLTVIREHFKLKAKQQYGEENQRARGLLIDYLLSFLKETFKVFLGKNRVKEAIEEFSGEKENMMQLVEWIDKGEMDEERVKKSIDVFNIAGEMLAKMMGKFNYENVYKSLAKKCKEMGDQRRLAECLTSLGIKEIFNCICGLCHNAIERVRCFLDEADEIQTHLQVSKGNSRAQCLTKLGRCLVRSDDKVRGKAMIEAAIRIRKAAIETRDDHEEEGGENVCHVMLGATYNDMAVVLSFENDHREAVNIRKNQVMPIYRERLGDHPFTATILNHLSNDHRDLREFEAAEEYAKQALDIRLELLADHRDTIKSLFDLGVALKANGKFKEARDFLELCKNMQEKVVNDCKKKVEEELRDVNRLLKMEQSEGQDQ
;
A
#
# COMPACT_ATOMS: atom_id res chain seq x y z
N MET A 1 -4.40 5.64 -46.64
CA MET A 1 -4.84 5.72 -45.23
C MET A 1 -5.64 4.45 -44.96
N HIS A 2 -4.98 3.43 -44.38
CA HIS A 2 -5.66 2.22 -43.93
C HIS A 2 -6.30 2.48 -42.57
N PRO A 3 -7.48 1.93 -42.24
CA PRO A 3 -8.07 2.08 -40.90
C PRO A 3 -7.16 1.42 -39.87
N PRO A 4 -7.03 1.99 -38.67
CA PRO A 4 -6.21 1.41 -37.64
C PRO A 4 -6.78 0.05 -37.23
N CYS A 5 -5.90 -0.94 -37.11
CA CYS A 5 -6.21 -2.28 -36.60
C CYS A 5 -6.94 -2.20 -35.26
N SER A 6 -7.98 -3.01 -35.06
CA SER A 6 -8.76 -3.08 -33.81
C SER A 6 -7.89 -3.30 -32.57
N ASP A 7 -6.75 -3.99 -32.72
CA ASP A 7 -5.80 -4.27 -31.64
C ASP A 7 -5.03 -3.03 -31.17
N CYS A 8 -4.86 -2.00 -32.04
CA CYS A 8 -4.30 -0.70 -31.63
C CYS A 8 -5.23 0.10 -30.73
N ALA A 9 -6.54 -0.13 -30.79
CA ALA A 9 -7.52 0.51 -29.92
C ALA A 9 -7.44 -0.04 -28.50
N VAL A 10 -7.20 -1.34 -28.33
CA VAL A 10 -7.00 -1.97 -27.00
C VAL A 10 -5.73 -1.43 -26.35
N VAL A 11 -4.63 -1.29 -27.08
CA VAL A 11 -3.37 -0.70 -26.59
C VAL A 11 -3.56 0.76 -26.17
N ARG A 12 -4.36 1.55 -26.90
CA ARG A 12 -4.71 2.94 -26.53
C ARG A 12 -5.67 3.02 -25.36
N LEU A 13 -6.64 2.12 -25.25
CA LEU A 13 -7.56 2.02 -24.12
C LEU A 13 -6.82 1.62 -22.82
N VAL A 14 -5.93 0.63 -22.88
CA VAL A 14 -5.09 0.22 -21.74
C VAL A 14 -4.18 1.36 -21.28
N ALA A 15 -3.57 2.11 -22.20
CA ALA A 15 -2.75 3.27 -21.87
C ALA A 15 -3.58 4.42 -21.27
N TRP A 16 -4.85 4.57 -21.66
CA TRP A 16 -5.73 5.64 -21.16
C TRP A 16 -6.38 5.26 -19.83
N GLU A 17 -6.84 4.03 -19.68
CA GLU A 17 -7.33 3.51 -18.38
C GLU A 17 -6.23 3.46 -17.32
N CYS A 18 -4.97 3.18 -17.70
CA CYS A 18 -3.82 3.25 -16.82
C CYS A 18 -3.59 4.65 -16.23
N SER A 19 -3.81 5.72 -17.00
CA SER A 19 -3.65 7.10 -16.50
C SER A 19 -4.72 7.47 -15.48
N ASP A 20 -5.97 7.05 -15.69
CA ASP A 20 -7.07 7.32 -14.77
C ASP A 20 -6.95 6.46 -13.49
N THR A 21 -6.46 5.23 -13.60
CA THR A 21 -6.19 4.36 -12.46
C THR A 21 -5.01 4.87 -11.62
N LEU A 22 -3.98 5.45 -12.25
CA LEU A 22 -2.86 6.11 -11.56
C LEU A 22 -3.33 7.33 -10.75
N GLN A 23 -4.23 8.13 -11.32
CA GLN A 23 -4.79 9.29 -10.63
C GLN A 23 -5.77 8.90 -9.51
N SER A 24 -6.52 7.81 -9.66
CA SER A 24 -7.48 7.34 -8.66
C SER A 24 -6.85 6.67 -7.45
N GLN A 25 -5.62 6.14 -7.56
CA GLN A 25 -4.87 5.50 -6.48
C GLN A 25 -3.98 6.47 -5.68
N SER A 26 -3.86 7.72 -6.10
CA SER A 26 -3.16 8.74 -5.32
C SER A 26 -3.84 8.91 -3.96
N LYS A 27 -3.10 8.66 -2.87
CA LYS A 27 -3.54 8.90 -1.48
C LYS A 27 -3.70 10.38 -1.16
N LEU A 28 -3.48 11.25 -2.15
CA LEU A 28 -3.62 12.68 -1.99
C LEU A 28 -5.07 13.03 -1.64
N ARG A 29 -5.26 13.80 -0.59
CA ARG A 29 -6.57 14.25 -0.12
C ARG A 29 -7.24 15.10 -1.19
N HIS A 30 -8.56 14.99 -1.30
CA HIS A 30 -9.33 15.90 -2.15
C HIS A 30 -9.34 17.32 -1.55
N LYS A 31 -9.79 18.28 -2.38
CA LYS A 31 -9.91 19.69 -2.03
C LYS A 31 -10.56 19.90 -0.67
N PHE A 32 -9.97 20.75 0.16
CA PHE A 32 -10.54 21.12 1.45
C PHE A 32 -11.68 22.12 1.25
N PRO A 33 -12.90 21.87 1.76
CA PRO A 33 -14.05 22.73 1.53
C PRO A 33 -13.89 24.15 2.13
N TYR A 34 -13.07 24.29 3.15
CA TYR A 34 -12.84 25.54 3.88
C TYR A 34 -11.46 26.16 3.58
N PHE A 35 -10.84 25.81 2.46
CA PHE A 35 -9.56 26.39 2.09
C PHE A 35 -9.66 27.92 1.90
N VAL A 36 -8.76 28.65 2.57
CA VAL A 36 -8.60 30.11 2.44
C VAL A 36 -7.22 30.36 1.84
N ASN A 37 -7.17 30.99 0.67
CA ASN A 37 -5.90 31.42 0.08
C ASN A 37 -5.36 32.62 0.88
N ARG A 38 -4.05 32.63 1.06
CA ARG A 38 -3.33 33.66 1.82
C ARG A 38 -3.14 34.92 0.96
N LYS A 39 -2.98 36.07 1.60
CA LYS A 39 -2.75 37.34 0.90
C LYS A 39 -1.46 37.38 0.11
N THR A 40 -0.43 36.72 0.62
CA THR A 40 0.90 36.58 0.01
C THR A 40 0.92 35.62 -1.17
N ASP A 41 -0.23 34.97 -1.47
CA ASP A 41 -0.44 34.09 -2.63
C ASP A 41 0.61 32.97 -2.77
N GLU A 42 0.97 32.37 -1.64
CA GLU A 42 1.93 31.23 -1.59
C GLU A 42 1.46 30.08 -2.47
N LEU A 43 0.14 29.89 -2.63
CA LEU A 43 -0.41 28.85 -3.50
C LEU A 43 0.08 29.02 -4.94
N SER A 44 -0.04 30.21 -5.51
CA SER A 44 0.44 30.48 -6.87
C SER A 44 1.96 30.35 -6.99
N LEU A 45 2.69 30.75 -5.95
CA LEU A 45 4.14 30.59 -5.90
C LEU A 45 4.54 29.10 -5.89
N ILE A 46 3.89 28.26 -5.09
CA ILE A 46 4.14 26.81 -5.04
C ILE A 46 3.84 26.19 -6.40
N VAL A 47 2.67 26.47 -6.98
CA VAL A 47 2.28 25.94 -8.30
C VAL A 47 3.30 26.35 -9.36
N LYS A 48 3.76 27.61 -9.39
CA LYS A 48 4.79 28.08 -10.32
C LYS A 48 6.14 27.40 -10.12
N CYS A 49 6.56 27.16 -8.88
CA CYS A 49 7.81 26.48 -8.59
C CYS A 49 7.77 25.00 -8.98
N LEU A 50 6.62 24.34 -8.78
CA LEU A 50 6.43 22.92 -9.09
C LEU A 50 6.02 22.66 -10.55
N ASP A 51 5.80 23.70 -11.35
CA ASP A 51 5.48 23.55 -12.77
C ASP A 51 6.59 22.76 -13.49
N PRO A 52 6.24 21.74 -14.29
CA PRO A 52 7.20 20.98 -15.09
C PRO A 52 8.14 21.82 -15.97
N GLU A 53 7.65 22.95 -16.46
CA GLU A 53 8.41 23.86 -17.34
C GLU A 53 9.40 24.77 -16.58
N ASN A 54 9.28 24.84 -15.26
CA ASN A 54 10.15 25.68 -14.43
C ASN A 54 11.44 24.93 -14.04
N ASN A 55 12.52 25.15 -14.73
CA ASN A 55 13.81 24.51 -14.45
C ASN A 55 14.66 25.21 -13.36
N GLN A 56 14.16 26.32 -12.77
CA GLN A 56 14.91 27.07 -11.76
C GLN A 56 14.81 26.49 -10.34
N CYS A 57 13.86 25.58 -10.12
CA CYS A 57 13.53 25.04 -8.80
C CYS A 57 13.29 23.54 -8.89
N GLN A 58 13.96 22.76 -8.05
CA GLN A 58 13.77 21.31 -7.96
C GLN A 58 12.65 20.93 -6.98
N GLY A 59 12.18 21.86 -6.15
CA GLY A 59 11.11 21.60 -5.22
C GLY A 59 10.75 22.77 -4.33
N VAL A 60 9.75 22.57 -3.50
CA VAL A 60 9.27 23.53 -2.51
C VAL A 60 9.29 22.89 -1.14
N PHE A 61 9.84 23.60 -0.16
CA PHE A 61 9.83 23.25 1.25
C PHE A 61 8.93 24.24 1.98
N ILE A 62 7.89 23.73 2.64
CA ILE A 62 6.92 24.53 3.38
C ILE A 62 7.11 24.26 4.87
N ASP A 63 7.51 25.28 5.62
CA ASP A 63 7.66 25.19 7.05
C ASP A 63 6.67 26.12 7.80
N GLY A 64 6.59 25.96 9.10
CA GLY A 64 5.74 26.74 9.97
C GLY A 64 5.15 25.94 11.12
N ALA A 65 4.51 26.61 12.06
CA ALA A 65 3.96 25.99 13.27
C ALA A 65 2.96 24.86 12.96
N PRO A 66 2.81 23.87 13.87
CA PRO A 66 1.76 22.85 13.74
C PRO A 66 0.38 23.50 13.61
N GLY A 67 -0.49 22.94 12.76
CA GLY A 67 -1.86 23.43 12.56
C GLY A 67 -1.99 24.71 11.74
N ILE A 68 -0.87 25.25 11.20
CA ILE A 68 -0.84 26.49 10.39
C ILE A 68 -1.40 26.29 8.97
N GLY A 69 -1.58 25.05 8.55
CA GLY A 69 -2.17 24.74 7.24
C GLY A 69 -1.18 24.30 6.16
N LYS A 70 0.06 23.90 6.50
CA LYS A 70 1.10 23.42 5.55
C LYS A 70 0.59 22.35 4.60
N THR A 71 0.13 21.22 5.18
CA THR A 71 -0.40 20.07 4.43
C THR A 71 -1.59 20.45 3.55
N ILE A 72 -2.46 21.36 4.03
CA ILE A 72 -3.64 21.82 3.27
C ILE A 72 -3.20 22.62 2.05
N LEU A 73 -2.29 23.58 2.24
CA LEU A 73 -1.75 24.41 1.17
C LEU A 73 -1.00 23.57 0.12
N ALA A 74 -0.15 22.66 0.57
CA ALA A 74 0.59 21.73 -0.29
C ALA A 74 -0.35 20.82 -1.09
N THR A 75 -1.40 20.29 -0.44
CA THR A 75 -2.41 19.44 -1.08
C THR A 75 -3.19 20.21 -2.15
N GLU A 76 -3.57 21.46 -1.89
CA GLU A 76 -4.29 22.28 -2.85
C GLU A 76 -3.42 22.60 -4.07
N ALA A 77 -2.14 22.96 -3.87
CA ALA A 77 -1.19 23.17 -4.95
C ALA A 77 -0.98 21.91 -5.81
N ALA A 78 -0.81 20.77 -5.17
CA ALA A 78 -0.64 19.48 -5.85
C ALA A 78 -1.91 19.09 -6.65
N ASN A 79 -3.10 19.33 -6.09
CA ASN A 79 -4.37 19.09 -6.78
C ASN A 79 -4.57 20.02 -8.00
N MET A 80 -4.17 21.30 -7.90
CA MET A 80 -4.21 22.21 -9.04
C MET A 80 -3.34 21.69 -10.19
N LEU A 81 -2.08 21.38 -9.91
CA LEU A 81 -1.15 20.85 -10.93
C LEU A 81 -1.64 19.55 -11.57
N ARG A 82 -2.19 18.64 -10.77
CA ARG A 82 -2.74 17.37 -11.26
C ARG A 82 -3.96 17.57 -12.16
N ASN A 83 -4.82 18.54 -11.86
CA ASN A 83 -6.04 18.82 -12.63
C ASN A 83 -5.74 19.57 -13.93
N ASP A 84 -4.78 20.52 -13.88
CA ASP A 84 -4.42 21.35 -15.02
C ASP A 84 -3.56 20.61 -16.04
N LYS A 85 -2.72 19.68 -15.60
CA LYS A 85 -1.74 18.96 -16.44
C LYS A 85 -1.88 17.46 -16.30
N ARG A 86 -2.54 16.79 -17.26
CA ARG A 86 -2.84 15.34 -17.23
C ARG A 86 -1.62 14.42 -17.11
N HIS A 87 -0.42 14.90 -17.46
CA HIS A 87 0.82 14.15 -17.37
C HIS A 87 1.54 14.30 -16.02
N VAL A 88 1.00 15.09 -15.08
CA VAL A 88 1.57 15.25 -13.73
C VAL A 88 0.99 14.21 -12.78
N LEU A 89 1.87 13.43 -12.18
CA LEU A 89 1.56 12.41 -11.17
C LEU A 89 2.05 12.86 -9.79
N VAL A 90 1.17 12.86 -8.81
CA VAL A 90 1.51 13.21 -7.43
C VAL A 90 1.64 11.93 -6.60
N VAL A 91 2.83 11.73 -6.05
CA VAL A 91 3.17 10.64 -5.13
C VAL A 91 3.17 11.18 -3.72
N TYR A 92 2.13 10.87 -2.93
CA TYR A 92 1.97 11.36 -1.56
C TYR A 92 2.52 10.35 -0.54
N ILE A 93 3.37 10.82 0.36
CA ILE A 93 3.95 10.04 1.46
C ILE A 93 3.80 10.81 2.76
N ASP A 94 3.05 10.22 3.70
CA ASP A 94 3.02 10.67 5.09
C ASP A 94 4.26 10.10 5.80
N CYS A 95 5.21 10.97 6.13
CA CYS A 95 6.51 10.57 6.69
C CYS A 95 6.46 10.25 8.17
N LYS A 96 5.44 10.69 8.88
CA LYS A 96 5.37 10.66 10.34
C LYS A 96 5.42 9.25 10.94
N ASP A 97 4.79 8.30 10.27
CA ASP A 97 4.74 6.90 10.72
C ASP A 97 5.90 6.04 10.21
N ILE A 98 6.78 6.58 9.38
CA ILE A 98 7.88 5.85 8.76
C ILE A 98 9.13 5.90 9.66
N LYS A 99 9.62 4.75 10.11
CA LYS A 99 10.71 4.64 11.10
C LYS A 99 11.98 3.99 10.56
N SER A 100 11.93 3.39 9.38
CA SER A 100 13.10 2.78 8.75
C SER A 100 13.28 3.28 7.32
N PHE A 101 14.52 3.31 6.86
CA PHE A 101 14.85 3.62 5.47
C PHE A 101 14.17 2.65 4.50
N GLU A 102 14.15 1.38 4.86
CA GLU A 102 13.55 0.32 4.05
C GLU A 102 12.04 0.54 3.85
N SER A 103 11.34 0.96 4.90
CA SER A 103 9.92 1.31 4.80
C SER A 103 9.69 2.56 3.95
N PHE A 104 10.53 3.59 4.09
CA PHE A 104 10.48 4.81 3.29
C PHE A 104 10.72 4.49 1.81
N ALA A 105 11.85 3.89 1.50
CA ALA A 105 12.24 3.55 0.14
C ALA A 105 11.22 2.60 -0.52
N GLY A 106 10.74 1.59 0.24
CA GLY A 106 9.71 0.67 -0.23
C GLY A 106 8.41 1.38 -0.61
N THR A 107 7.96 2.36 0.19
CA THR A 107 6.75 3.15 -0.10
C THR A 107 6.93 4.02 -1.35
N VAL A 108 8.09 4.68 -1.49
CA VAL A 108 8.41 5.49 -2.68
C VAL A 108 8.44 4.63 -3.95
N ILE A 109 9.14 3.49 -3.90
CA ILE A 109 9.24 2.55 -5.02
C ILE A 109 7.86 2.02 -5.40
N GLU A 110 7.07 1.59 -4.42
CA GLU A 110 5.74 1.03 -4.66
C GLU A 110 4.83 2.02 -5.39
N GLN A 111 4.92 3.30 -5.05
CA GLN A 111 4.08 4.33 -5.67
C GLN A 111 4.61 4.83 -7.01
N ILE A 112 5.93 4.91 -7.21
CA ILE A 112 6.54 5.39 -8.46
C ILE A 112 6.71 4.26 -9.46
N CYS A 113 7.36 3.16 -9.04
CA CYS A 113 7.77 2.07 -9.94
C CYS A 113 6.76 0.92 -9.96
N ARG A 114 5.82 0.87 -9.01
CA ARG A 114 4.89 -0.25 -8.79
C ARG A 114 5.58 -1.62 -8.68
N SER A 115 6.89 -1.62 -8.52
CA SER A 115 7.73 -2.80 -8.39
C SER A 115 8.35 -2.86 -7.01
N PRO A 116 8.39 -4.01 -6.40
CA PRO A 116 8.82 -4.14 -5.01
C PRO A 116 10.16 -4.84 -4.82
N THR A 117 11.04 -4.83 -5.79
CA THR A 117 12.29 -5.60 -5.65
C THR A 117 13.47 -4.77 -6.00
N VAL A 118 14.31 -4.38 -5.05
CA VAL A 118 15.64 -3.88 -5.42
C VAL A 118 16.61 -3.90 -4.27
N ASP A 119 17.83 -4.36 -4.56
CA ASP A 119 19.00 -4.19 -3.67
C ASP A 119 19.43 -2.71 -3.61
N ASP A 120 19.12 -1.90 -4.65
CA ASP A 120 19.37 -0.46 -4.71
C ASP A 120 18.11 0.32 -5.12
N PRO A 121 17.34 0.83 -4.12
CA PRO A 121 16.13 1.60 -4.35
C PRO A 121 16.30 2.87 -5.21
N ALA A 122 17.42 3.58 -5.04
CA ALA A 122 17.68 4.82 -5.77
C ALA A 122 17.97 4.57 -7.26
N ALA A 123 18.74 3.53 -7.56
CA ALA A 123 19.03 3.14 -8.93
C ALA A 123 17.76 2.72 -9.68
N GLU A 124 16.82 2.07 -9.00
CA GLU A 124 15.57 1.63 -9.62
C GLU A 124 14.64 2.80 -9.94
N ILE A 125 14.42 3.70 -8.98
CA ILE A 125 13.62 4.91 -9.22
C ILE A 125 14.25 5.75 -10.35
N ARG A 126 15.56 5.93 -10.33
CA ARG A 126 16.31 6.64 -11.40
C ARG A 126 15.99 6.06 -12.77
N LYS A 127 16.09 4.77 -12.90
CA LYS A 127 15.87 4.03 -14.14
C LYS A 127 14.42 4.16 -14.62
N HIS A 128 13.47 4.10 -13.69
CA HIS A 128 12.05 4.31 -13.98
C HIS A 128 11.79 5.74 -14.46
N LEU A 129 12.31 6.75 -13.77
CA LEU A 129 12.14 8.17 -14.14
C LEU A 129 12.74 8.49 -15.50
N ILE A 130 13.92 7.93 -15.83
CA ILE A 130 14.56 8.09 -17.14
C ILE A 130 13.73 7.41 -18.25
N ALA A 131 13.15 6.24 -17.98
CA ALA A 131 12.33 5.53 -18.94
C ALA A 131 10.94 6.17 -19.15
N SER A 132 10.42 6.88 -18.15
CA SER A 132 9.07 7.47 -18.12
C SER A 132 9.06 8.93 -18.60
N ASN A 133 9.65 9.26 -19.74
CA ASN A 133 9.75 10.63 -20.26
C ASN A 133 8.39 11.35 -20.50
N TYR A 134 7.29 10.62 -20.52
CA TYR A 134 5.95 11.17 -20.71
C TYR A 134 5.34 11.73 -19.43
N TYR A 135 5.69 11.18 -18.26
CA TYR A 135 5.13 11.58 -16.97
C TYR A 135 6.09 12.45 -16.19
N PHE A 136 5.52 13.43 -15.49
CA PHE A 136 6.21 14.29 -14.54
C PHE A 136 5.73 13.97 -13.13
N TYR A 137 6.66 13.75 -12.21
CA TYR A 137 6.35 13.32 -10.86
C TYR A 137 6.51 14.47 -9.86
N ILE A 138 5.57 14.58 -8.94
CA ILE A 138 5.68 15.40 -7.73
C ILE A 138 5.72 14.46 -6.54
N LEU A 139 6.88 14.34 -5.90
CA LEU A 139 7.03 13.59 -4.67
C LEU A 139 6.66 14.49 -3.49
N PHE A 140 5.46 14.28 -2.96
CA PHE A 140 4.96 15.05 -1.82
C PHE A 140 5.26 14.31 -0.51
N LEU A 141 6.21 14.83 0.27
CA LEU A 141 6.65 14.34 1.56
C LEU A 141 6.01 15.20 2.66
N ASP A 142 5.01 14.66 3.33
CA ASP A 142 4.27 15.36 4.38
C ASP A 142 4.80 15.00 5.76
N ASP A 143 4.87 15.97 6.68
CA ASP A 143 5.38 15.83 8.05
C ASP A 143 6.82 15.22 8.08
N PHE A 144 7.74 15.82 7.30
CA PHE A 144 9.09 15.29 7.06
C PHE A 144 10.08 15.54 8.21
N GLU A 145 9.71 16.25 9.26
CA GLU A 145 10.57 16.60 10.39
C GLU A 145 11.28 15.41 11.05
N CYS A 146 10.67 14.22 11.03
CA CYS A 146 11.24 13.01 11.61
C CYS A 146 12.58 12.58 10.95
N PHE A 147 12.83 13.02 9.71
CA PHE A 147 14.05 12.73 8.95
C PHE A 147 15.05 13.89 8.91
N LEU A 148 14.74 15.02 9.55
CA LEU A 148 15.66 16.13 9.70
C LEU A 148 16.64 15.88 10.85
N GLU A 149 17.83 16.49 10.81
CA GLU A 149 18.81 16.37 11.91
C GLU A 149 18.40 17.26 13.08
N GLU A 150 18.46 16.73 14.30
CA GLU A 150 18.32 17.55 15.51
C GLU A 150 19.48 18.54 15.61
N THR A 151 19.16 19.83 15.62
CA THR A 151 20.15 20.91 15.71
C THR A 151 20.67 21.15 17.12
N ASN A 152 20.14 20.48 18.17
CA ASN A 152 20.61 20.68 19.56
C ASN A 152 20.58 19.40 20.39
N GLU A 153 21.73 19.01 20.91
CA GLU A 153 21.89 17.98 21.96
C GLU A 153 21.31 18.36 23.33
N GLN A 154 20.72 19.55 23.48
CA GLN A 154 20.31 20.10 24.78
C GLN A 154 18.82 19.91 25.16
N GLN A 155 18.00 19.26 24.31
CA GLN A 155 16.59 18.96 24.66
C GLN A 155 16.34 17.47 24.95
N LYS A 156 17.21 16.86 25.80
CA LYS A 156 17.07 15.46 26.23
C LYS A 156 15.99 15.17 27.29
N ASP A 157 15.27 16.16 27.80
CA ASP A 157 14.38 16.00 28.95
C ASP A 157 12.86 16.05 28.64
N GLN A 158 12.45 15.93 27.38
CA GLN A 158 11.04 15.68 27.09
C GLN A 158 10.86 14.23 26.60
N PRO A 159 10.00 13.43 27.24
CA PRO A 159 9.69 12.09 26.77
C PRO A 159 8.85 12.15 25.49
N SER A 160 9.48 12.34 24.33
CA SER A 160 8.81 12.12 23.05
C SER A 160 8.59 10.61 22.91
N THR A 161 7.36 10.19 23.03
CA THR A 161 6.95 8.77 23.01
C THR A 161 6.97 8.14 21.62
N ALA A 162 7.31 8.87 20.58
CA ALA A 162 7.59 8.34 19.25
C ALA A 162 9.08 8.02 19.15
N VAL A 163 9.42 6.76 18.91
CA VAL A 163 10.80 6.37 18.59
C VAL A 163 11.15 7.00 17.25
N ALA A 164 11.93 8.09 17.28
CA ALA A 164 12.43 8.74 16.09
C ALA A 164 13.29 7.75 15.26
N PRO A 165 13.33 7.91 13.91
CA PRO A 165 14.23 7.14 13.08
C PRO A 165 15.69 7.28 13.56
N SER A 166 16.48 6.21 13.43
CA SER A 166 17.90 6.26 13.80
C SER A 166 18.66 7.30 12.97
N ARG A 167 19.77 7.80 13.48
CA ARG A 167 20.63 8.75 12.74
C ARG A 167 21.08 8.19 11.38
N ASP A 168 21.35 6.89 11.32
CA ASP A 168 21.70 6.20 10.07
C ASP A 168 20.51 6.17 9.11
N CYS A 169 19.31 5.88 9.58
CA CYS A 169 18.08 5.92 8.78
C CYS A 169 17.86 7.32 8.18
N ARG A 170 17.99 8.38 8.98
CA ARG A 170 17.84 9.77 8.51
C ARG A 170 18.84 10.11 7.40
N LYS A 171 20.11 9.78 7.60
CA LYS A 171 21.15 10.00 6.56
C LYS A 171 20.89 9.23 5.28
N ARG A 172 20.45 7.98 5.38
CA ARG A 172 20.12 7.16 4.21
C ARG A 172 18.91 7.73 3.45
N VAL A 173 17.87 8.22 4.13
CA VAL A 173 16.71 8.88 3.49
C VAL A 173 17.15 10.16 2.78
N GLN A 174 17.95 10.99 3.43
CA GLN A 174 18.46 12.23 2.83
C GLN A 174 19.35 11.97 1.61
N SER A 175 20.27 11.00 1.69
CA SER A 175 21.09 10.58 0.55
C SER A 175 20.25 10.08 -0.62
N PHE A 176 19.25 9.25 -0.33
CA PHE A 176 18.33 8.70 -1.31
C PHE A 176 17.54 9.80 -2.06
N ILE A 177 17.01 10.80 -1.34
CA ILE A 177 16.32 11.94 -1.95
C ILE A 177 17.30 12.75 -2.82
N GLY A 178 18.51 13.00 -2.33
CA GLY A 178 19.54 13.71 -3.07
C GLY A 178 19.98 12.99 -4.35
N GLU A 179 20.11 11.67 -4.30
CA GLU A 179 20.43 10.85 -5.47
C GLU A 179 19.32 10.90 -6.54
N ILE A 180 18.05 10.82 -6.13
CA ILE A 180 16.90 10.94 -7.05
C ILE A 180 16.87 12.35 -7.67
N ALA A 181 17.03 13.41 -6.86
CA ALA A 181 17.00 14.79 -7.31
C ALA A 181 18.08 15.11 -8.37
N ASN A 182 19.27 14.52 -8.20
CA ASN A 182 20.40 14.75 -9.10
C ASN A 182 20.34 13.93 -10.40
N CYS A 183 19.47 12.93 -10.48
CA CYS A 183 19.48 11.96 -11.57
C CYS A 183 18.34 12.08 -12.54
N ALA A 184 17.27 12.85 -12.23
CA ALA A 184 16.09 12.95 -13.06
C ALA A 184 15.58 14.38 -13.14
N THR A 185 15.21 14.81 -14.35
CA THR A 185 14.65 16.15 -14.61
C THR A 185 13.12 16.17 -14.56
N ASN A 186 12.50 15.00 -14.55
CA ASN A 186 11.04 14.83 -14.56
C ASN A 186 10.44 14.52 -13.17
N ILE A 187 11.12 14.93 -12.10
CA ILE A 187 10.62 14.85 -10.74
C ILE A 187 10.87 16.14 -9.97
N LYS A 188 9.91 16.56 -9.17
CA LYS A 188 10.06 17.65 -8.20
C LYS A 188 9.57 17.22 -6.83
N PHE A 189 10.03 17.96 -5.81
CA PHE A 189 9.75 17.67 -4.42
C PHE A 189 8.83 18.73 -3.82
N LEU A 190 7.82 18.28 -3.09
CA LEU A 190 6.96 19.11 -2.25
C LEU A 190 7.07 18.58 -0.84
N VAL A 191 7.63 19.36 0.06
CA VAL A 191 7.94 18.90 1.42
C VAL A 191 7.28 19.82 2.44
N THR A 192 6.62 19.24 3.45
CA THR A 192 6.12 19.99 4.60
C THR A 192 6.86 19.56 5.87
N SER A 193 7.13 20.53 6.75
CA SER A 193 7.76 20.29 8.05
C SER A 193 7.31 21.30 9.09
N SER A 194 7.29 20.91 10.36
CA SER A 194 7.09 21.82 11.49
C SER A 194 8.38 22.50 11.95
N GLU A 195 9.54 22.04 11.49
CA GLU A 195 10.85 22.54 11.85
C GLU A 195 11.49 23.29 10.70
N ILE A 196 12.14 24.42 11.02
CA ILE A 196 12.97 25.21 10.11
C ILE A 196 14.36 24.61 10.15
N VAL A 197 14.73 23.81 9.17
CA VAL A 197 16.08 23.25 9.07
C VAL A 197 16.67 23.60 7.71
N PRO A 198 17.95 23.97 7.62
CA PRO A 198 18.64 24.09 6.34
C PRO A 198 18.63 22.74 5.65
N PHE A 199 17.73 22.62 4.68
CA PHE A 199 17.41 21.38 4.01
C PHE A 199 18.48 21.01 2.98
N LEU A 200 18.73 19.73 2.84
CA LEU A 200 19.56 19.04 1.82
C LEU A 200 20.42 19.98 0.96
N PRO A 201 21.70 20.11 1.22
CA PRO A 201 22.60 20.98 0.44
C PRO A 201 22.70 20.60 -1.05
N MET A 202 22.04 19.50 -1.45
CA MET A 202 22.10 18.93 -2.80
C MET A 202 20.88 19.22 -3.67
N VAL A 203 19.81 19.87 -3.15
CA VAL A 203 18.55 20.09 -3.89
C VAL A 203 18.19 21.58 -3.86
N ALA A 204 18.01 22.19 -5.04
CA ALA A 204 17.59 23.58 -5.17
C ALA A 204 16.11 23.74 -4.81
N MET A 205 15.80 23.94 -3.52
CA MET A 205 14.44 24.10 -3.03
C MET A 205 14.08 25.55 -2.73
N LYS A 206 12.83 25.92 -3.07
CA LYS A 206 12.24 27.20 -2.60
C LYS A 206 11.65 26.97 -1.22
N VAL A 207 12.17 27.67 -0.23
CA VAL A 207 11.62 27.65 1.14
C VAL A 207 10.49 28.66 1.23
N ILE A 208 9.36 28.25 1.81
CA ILE A 208 8.17 29.07 2.08
C ILE A 208 7.82 28.88 3.55
N HIS A 209 7.98 29.96 4.33
CA HIS A 209 7.56 29.99 5.72
C HIS A 209 6.11 30.43 5.84
N LEU A 210 5.28 29.66 6.56
CA LEU A 210 3.89 30.01 6.78
C LEU A 210 3.70 30.67 8.14
N ASP A 211 3.32 31.94 8.11
CA ASP A 211 2.89 32.69 9.28
C ASP A 211 1.44 32.34 9.67
N PRO A 212 1.00 32.64 10.91
CA PRO A 212 -0.41 32.59 11.28
C PRO A 212 -1.27 33.47 10.36
N PHE A 213 -2.54 33.13 10.22
CA PHE A 213 -3.51 33.95 9.50
C PHE A 213 -3.63 35.33 10.13
N ASP A 214 -3.69 36.36 9.29
CA ASP A 214 -4.06 37.68 9.73
C ASP A 214 -5.57 37.76 10.06
N LYS A 215 -6.04 38.94 10.51
CA LYS A 215 -7.45 39.14 10.88
C LYS A 215 -8.41 38.89 9.72
N ASP A 216 -8.07 39.32 8.49
CA ASP A 216 -8.92 39.15 7.32
C ASP A 216 -8.97 37.70 6.83
N GLU A 217 -7.83 37.00 6.84
CA GLU A 217 -7.74 35.59 6.48
C GLU A 217 -8.50 34.71 7.50
N SER A 218 -8.37 35.04 8.76
CA SER A 218 -9.10 34.40 9.86
C SER A 218 -10.61 34.64 9.72
N SER A 219 -11.04 35.84 9.43
CA SER A 219 -12.45 36.16 9.19
C SER A 219 -13.03 35.43 7.97
N LYS A 220 -12.26 35.33 6.88
CA LYS A 220 -12.67 34.50 5.70
C LYS A 220 -12.83 33.02 6.03
N LEU A 221 -11.97 32.48 6.90
CA LEU A 221 -12.12 31.11 7.36
C LEU A 221 -13.38 30.95 8.19
N LEU A 222 -13.64 31.92 9.11
CA LEU A 222 -14.84 31.96 9.93
C LEU A 222 -16.11 31.98 9.09
N GLU A 223 -16.18 32.82 8.07
CA GLU A 223 -17.33 32.90 7.14
C GLU A 223 -17.57 31.59 6.38
N LYS A 224 -16.50 30.92 5.91
CA LYS A 224 -16.60 29.65 5.18
C LYS A 224 -17.06 28.50 6.06
N VAL A 225 -16.61 28.43 7.29
CA VAL A 225 -16.97 27.35 8.22
C VAL A 225 -18.42 27.49 8.72
N ARG A 226 -18.94 28.69 8.73
CA ARG A 226 -20.26 29.03 9.32
C ARG A 226 -21.39 29.19 8.33
N CYS A 227 -21.60 28.37 7.43
CA CYS A 227 -22.73 28.40 6.48
C CYS A 227 -24.02 29.11 7.00
N GLY A 228 -23.99 30.42 7.27
CA GLY A 228 -25.18 31.25 7.46
C GLY A 228 -25.41 31.97 8.80
N ASP A 229 -24.71 31.69 9.88
CA ASP A 229 -24.86 32.41 11.14
C ASP A 229 -23.95 33.64 11.21
N LYS A 230 -24.52 34.83 11.48
CA LYS A 230 -23.76 36.06 11.60
C LYS A 230 -23.07 36.16 12.96
N ILE A 231 -21.73 36.25 12.96
CA ILE A 231 -20.93 36.70 14.11
C ILE A 231 -20.80 38.22 13.99
N SER A 232 -20.78 38.93 15.11
CA SER A 232 -20.38 40.34 15.09
C SER A 232 -18.90 40.48 14.73
N VAL A 233 -18.51 41.63 14.19
CA VAL A 233 -17.11 41.91 13.85
C VAL A 233 -16.22 41.81 15.09
N GLU A 234 -16.73 42.29 16.23
CA GLU A 234 -16.05 42.28 17.51
C GLU A 234 -15.79 40.83 18.03
N GLU A 235 -16.80 39.93 17.93
CA GLU A 235 -16.65 38.52 18.29
C GLU A 235 -15.66 37.79 17.37
N SER A 236 -15.63 38.16 16.09
CA SER A 236 -14.68 37.61 15.11
C SER A 236 -13.25 38.03 15.44
N GLU A 237 -13.04 39.31 15.78
CA GLU A 237 -11.73 39.84 16.17
C GLU A 237 -11.21 39.19 17.46
N GLU A 238 -12.07 39.05 18.47
CA GLU A 238 -11.72 38.41 19.73
C GLU A 238 -11.32 36.91 19.54
N LEU A 239 -12.06 36.17 18.70
CA LEU A 239 -11.72 34.78 18.35
C LEU A 239 -10.38 34.67 17.62
N CYS A 240 -10.09 35.60 16.68
CA CYS A 240 -8.82 35.63 15.98
C CYS A 240 -7.63 35.86 16.93
N GLU A 241 -7.77 36.78 17.89
CA GLU A 241 -6.73 37.01 18.90
C GLU A 241 -6.50 35.81 19.82
N ILE A 242 -7.57 35.19 20.30
CA ILE A 242 -7.52 34.01 21.16
C ILE A 242 -6.81 32.85 20.44
N CYS A 243 -7.17 32.61 19.18
CA CYS A 243 -6.59 31.54 18.36
C CYS A 243 -5.21 31.87 17.81
N SER A 244 -4.73 33.12 17.99
CA SER A 244 -3.44 33.61 17.45
C SER A 244 -3.32 33.34 15.93
N GLY A 245 -4.41 33.42 15.18
CA GLY A 245 -4.44 33.18 13.75
C GLY A 245 -4.12 31.74 13.30
N ILE A 246 -4.13 30.75 14.20
CA ILE A 246 -3.86 29.36 13.82
C ILE A 246 -5.12 28.74 13.21
N PRO A 247 -5.13 28.38 11.90
CA PRO A 247 -6.33 27.92 11.20
C PRO A 247 -6.98 26.69 11.84
N LEU A 248 -6.18 25.73 12.31
CA LEU A 248 -6.71 24.51 12.95
C LEU A 248 -7.43 24.83 14.26
N VAL A 249 -6.91 25.76 15.05
CA VAL A 249 -7.52 26.18 16.32
C VAL A 249 -8.85 26.88 16.03
N LEU A 250 -8.85 27.83 15.08
CA LEU A 250 -10.07 28.50 14.62
C LEU A 250 -11.12 27.51 14.14
N HIS A 251 -10.73 26.60 13.26
CA HIS A 251 -11.63 25.59 12.71
C HIS A 251 -12.20 24.66 13.79
N THR A 252 -11.38 24.16 14.71
CA THR A 252 -11.80 23.23 15.78
C THR A 252 -12.73 23.91 16.78
N LEU A 253 -12.45 25.16 17.15
CA LEU A 253 -13.29 25.90 18.07
C LEU A 253 -14.65 26.25 17.47
N ILE A 254 -14.72 26.61 16.17
CA ILE A 254 -15.95 27.08 15.53
C ILE A 254 -16.88 25.93 15.19
N SER A 255 -16.36 24.79 14.77
CA SER A 255 -17.17 23.66 14.30
C SER A 255 -17.79 22.85 15.43
N SER A 256 -17.47 23.14 16.66
CA SER A 256 -18.25 22.67 17.81
C SER A 256 -19.65 23.31 17.91
N GLN A 257 -20.24 23.61 16.78
CA GLN A 257 -21.20 24.63 16.34
C GLN A 257 -22.45 24.88 17.18
N LYS A 258 -23.11 23.91 17.71
CA LYS A 258 -24.22 24.21 18.64
C LYS A 258 -23.72 24.64 20.01
N ASN A 259 -22.48 24.31 20.31
CA ASN A 259 -21.93 24.49 21.65
C ASN A 259 -20.90 25.63 21.78
N LEU A 260 -20.37 26.23 20.71
CA LEU A 260 -19.53 27.42 20.88
C LEU A 260 -20.38 28.71 20.97
N ILE A 261 -21.50 28.77 20.21
CA ILE A 261 -22.52 29.80 20.50
C ILE A 261 -23.20 29.51 21.84
N ASP A 262 -23.42 28.24 22.17
CA ASP A 262 -23.89 27.86 23.51
C ASP A 262 -22.76 27.92 24.54
N LEU A 263 -21.50 27.80 24.13
CA LEU A 263 -20.31 28.13 24.94
C LEU A 263 -20.14 29.64 25.06
N LEU A 264 -20.15 30.37 24.00
CA LEU A 264 -20.15 31.84 24.02
C LEU A 264 -21.44 32.35 24.62
N LYS A 265 -22.62 31.73 24.39
CA LYS A 265 -23.87 32.05 25.07
C LYS A 265 -23.95 31.48 26.50
N CYS A 266 -23.34 30.36 26.84
CA CYS A 266 -23.12 29.95 28.22
C CYS A 266 -22.00 30.75 28.85
N PHE A 267 -20.96 31.12 28.12
CA PHE A 267 -19.96 32.09 28.56
C PHE A 267 -20.54 33.51 28.62
N VAL A 268 -21.43 33.90 27.72
CA VAL A 268 -22.19 35.15 27.79
C VAL A 268 -23.25 35.12 28.89
N LYS A 269 -23.73 33.93 29.27
CA LYS A 269 -24.63 33.68 30.43
C LYS A 269 -23.88 33.23 31.70
N SER A 270 -22.61 32.83 31.60
CA SER A 270 -21.74 32.59 32.77
C SER A 270 -21.37 33.94 33.40
N PRO A 271 -21.13 33.94 34.70
CA PRO A 271 -20.65 35.13 35.37
C PRO A 271 -19.44 35.73 34.61
N PRO A 272 -19.35 37.05 34.51
CA PRO A 272 -18.23 37.70 33.81
C PRO A 272 -16.84 37.23 34.23
N GLU A 273 -16.72 36.76 35.43
CA GLU A 273 -15.46 36.20 35.98
C GLU A 273 -15.00 34.87 35.31
N GLU A 274 -15.90 33.95 35.00
CA GLU A 274 -15.55 32.70 34.35
C GLU A 274 -15.13 32.91 32.88
N ARG A 275 -15.80 33.85 32.21
CA ARG A 275 -15.46 34.28 30.84
C ARG A 275 -14.06 34.89 30.82
N THR A 276 -13.80 35.80 31.73
CA THR A 276 -12.51 36.50 31.84
C THR A 276 -11.39 35.49 32.15
N ASN A 277 -11.64 34.52 33.01
CA ASN A 277 -10.65 33.49 33.38
C ASN A 277 -10.29 32.60 32.17
N PHE A 278 -11.25 32.09 31.40
CA PHE A 278 -10.96 31.30 30.21
C PHE A 278 -10.18 32.06 29.15
N LEU A 279 -10.62 33.30 28.85
CA LEU A 279 -9.93 34.16 27.90
C LEU A 279 -8.51 34.50 28.38
N GLN A 280 -8.33 34.68 29.69
CA GLN A 280 -7.03 34.87 30.29
C GLN A 280 -6.18 33.61 30.24
N GLU A 281 -6.73 32.42 30.52
CA GLU A 281 -6.03 31.15 30.37
C GLU A 281 -5.57 30.95 28.92
N MET A 282 -6.44 31.14 27.93
CA MET A 282 -6.08 31.02 26.51
C MET A 282 -5.00 32.03 26.08
N LYS A 283 -5.00 33.24 26.60
CA LYS A 283 -3.97 34.25 26.32
C LYS A 283 -2.62 33.88 26.95
N THR A 284 -2.62 33.17 28.08
CA THR A 284 -1.40 32.73 28.75
C THR A 284 -0.81 31.43 28.20
N VAL A 285 -1.60 30.63 27.46
CA VAL A 285 -1.11 29.40 26.82
C VAL A 285 -0.14 29.75 25.69
N PRO A 286 1.10 29.20 25.69
CA PRO A 286 2.03 29.38 24.58
C PRO A 286 1.41 28.96 23.26
N GLN A 287 1.75 29.64 22.17
CA GLN A 287 1.16 29.42 20.84
C GLN A 287 1.25 27.95 20.41
N GLU A 288 2.37 27.29 20.70
CA GLU A 288 2.62 25.88 20.37
C GLU A 288 1.67 24.91 21.09
N LYS A 289 1.19 25.28 22.30
CA LYS A 289 0.30 24.46 23.13
C LYS A 289 -1.19 24.77 22.95
N LYS A 290 -1.55 25.80 22.20
CA LYS A 290 -2.96 26.19 22.02
C LYS A 290 -3.81 25.11 21.36
N ILE A 291 -3.24 24.37 20.40
CA ILE A 291 -3.93 23.26 19.75
C ILE A 291 -4.24 22.14 20.76
N GLU A 292 -3.24 21.73 21.53
CA GLU A 292 -3.40 20.68 22.56
C GLU A 292 -4.46 21.09 23.60
N PHE A 293 -4.40 22.31 24.06
CA PHE A 293 -5.37 22.87 25.01
C PHE A 293 -6.80 22.84 24.45
N CYS A 294 -6.99 23.27 23.19
CA CYS A 294 -8.30 23.23 22.55
C CYS A 294 -8.83 21.80 22.35
N LEU A 295 -7.96 20.87 21.95
CA LEU A 295 -8.33 19.47 21.79
C LEU A 295 -8.71 18.84 23.14
N ASP A 296 -8.01 19.19 24.21
CA ASP A 296 -8.34 18.73 25.58
C ASP A 296 -9.68 19.25 26.06
N LEU A 297 -10.00 20.52 25.79
CA LEU A 297 -11.31 21.08 26.08
C LEU A 297 -12.43 20.37 25.31
N CYS A 298 -12.22 20.10 24.00
CA CYS A 298 -13.17 19.35 23.20
C CYS A 298 -13.35 17.93 23.79
N PHE A 299 -12.28 17.29 24.19
CA PHE A 299 -12.29 15.94 24.77
C PHE A 299 -13.03 15.88 26.12
N GLN A 300 -12.80 16.86 27.01
CA GLN A 300 -13.48 16.90 28.31
C GLN A 300 -15.01 16.89 28.20
N ARG A 301 -15.56 17.47 27.13
CA ARG A 301 -17.00 17.57 26.85
C ARG A 301 -17.62 16.35 26.18
N LEU A 302 -16.81 15.38 25.80
CA LEU A 302 -17.28 14.11 25.26
C LEU A 302 -17.85 13.26 26.40
N THR A 303 -18.94 12.55 26.11
CA THR A 303 -19.41 11.50 27.01
C THR A 303 -18.37 10.37 27.13
N PRO A 304 -18.40 9.55 28.17
CA PRO A 304 -17.47 8.43 28.28
C PRO A 304 -17.44 7.52 27.05
N GLN A 305 -18.59 7.25 26.44
CA GLN A 305 -18.69 6.43 25.21
C GLN A 305 -18.07 7.13 24.00
N GLU A 306 -18.30 8.44 23.83
CA GLU A 306 -17.67 9.23 22.77
C GLU A 306 -16.15 9.29 22.95
N LYS A 307 -15.64 9.43 24.18
CA LYS A 307 -14.21 9.40 24.50
C LYS A 307 -13.57 8.08 24.09
N LEU A 308 -14.13 6.97 24.53
CA LEU A 308 -13.63 5.62 24.20
C LEU A 308 -13.66 5.36 22.69
N THR A 309 -14.73 5.75 22.00
CA THR A 309 -14.83 5.62 20.57
C THR A 309 -13.77 6.46 19.84
N LEU A 310 -13.57 7.70 20.24
CA LEU A 310 -12.56 8.57 19.67
C LEU A 310 -11.14 8.00 19.85
N LEU A 311 -10.80 7.56 21.06
CA LEU A 311 -9.50 6.96 21.37
C LEU A 311 -9.26 5.67 20.57
N GLY A 312 -10.30 4.83 20.43
CA GLY A 312 -10.22 3.62 19.62
C GLY A 312 -10.03 3.92 18.13
N LEU A 313 -10.80 4.86 17.59
CA LEU A 313 -10.70 5.26 16.19
C LEU A 313 -9.33 5.86 15.83
N CYS A 314 -8.63 6.50 16.77
CA CYS A 314 -7.28 7.02 16.55
C CYS A 314 -6.26 5.92 16.22
N LEU A 315 -6.51 4.67 16.61
CA LEU A 315 -5.66 3.53 16.30
C LEU A 315 -5.80 3.09 14.84
N TYR A 316 -6.96 3.34 14.21
CA TYR A 316 -7.22 2.94 12.82
C TYR A 316 -6.52 3.88 11.84
N LYS A 317 -5.75 3.33 10.92
CA LYS A 317 -5.08 4.09 9.85
C LYS A 317 -5.96 4.18 8.59
N GLY A 318 -5.90 5.32 7.90
CA GLY A 318 -6.62 5.53 6.65
C GLY A 318 -8.05 6.04 6.84
N PHE A 319 -8.90 5.70 5.88
CA PHE A 319 -10.28 6.15 5.82
C PHE A 319 -11.24 5.06 6.29
N PHE A 320 -12.26 5.45 7.04
CA PHE A 320 -13.30 4.53 7.51
C PHE A 320 -14.72 5.10 7.30
N THR A 321 -15.70 4.23 7.23
CA THR A 321 -17.12 4.58 7.26
C THR A 321 -17.67 4.41 8.67
N PRO A 322 -18.84 5.00 9.00
CA PRO A 322 -19.51 4.73 10.28
C PRO A 322 -19.81 3.25 10.48
N ASP A 323 -20.15 2.51 9.41
CA ASP A 323 -20.40 1.07 9.47
C ASP A 323 -19.11 0.30 9.81
N LYS A 324 -17.99 0.66 9.21
CA LYS A 324 -16.69 0.05 9.54
C LYS A 324 -16.29 0.31 10.99
N ALA A 325 -16.45 1.54 11.47
CA ALA A 325 -16.21 1.87 12.88
C ALA A 325 -17.09 1.03 13.81
N ALA A 326 -18.35 0.82 13.43
CA ALA A 326 -19.27 -0.03 14.16
C ALA A 326 -18.83 -1.50 14.17
N GLN A 327 -18.42 -2.05 13.04
CA GLN A 327 -17.87 -3.42 12.94
C GLN A 327 -16.65 -3.65 13.83
N ILE A 328 -15.76 -2.65 13.94
CA ILE A 328 -14.51 -2.76 14.70
C ILE A 328 -14.77 -2.64 16.20
N PHE A 329 -15.54 -1.64 16.64
CA PHE A 329 -15.63 -1.23 18.04
C PHE A 329 -16.97 -1.58 18.72
N CYS A 330 -17.85 -2.36 18.06
CA CYS A 330 -19.08 -2.84 18.67
C CYS A 330 -18.78 -3.70 19.92
N SER A 331 -19.54 -3.46 20.98
CA SER A 331 -19.45 -4.21 22.23
C SER A 331 -20.85 -4.32 22.87
N PRO A 332 -21.05 -5.20 23.86
CA PRO A 332 -22.32 -5.29 24.57
C PRO A 332 -22.82 -3.96 25.14
N GLU A 333 -21.91 -3.06 25.48
CA GLU A 333 -22.20 -1.75 26.08
C GLU A 333 -22.43 -0.67 24.99
N LEU A 334 -21.93 -0.88 23.76
CA LEU A 334 -21.92 0.08 22.68
C LEU A 334 -22.37 -0.55 21.38
N SER A 335 -23.69 -0.49 21.11
CA SER A 335 -24.29 -1.06 19.91
C SER A 335 -23.86 -0.34 18.64
N GLU A 336 -23.93 -1.02 17.48
CA GLU A 336 -23.60 -0.47 16.17
C GLU A 336 -24.29 0.85 15.86
N HIS A 337 -25.60 0.94 16.15
CA HIS A 337 -26.38 2.16 15.91
C HIS A 337 -25.85 3.35 16.72
N LYS A 338 -25.47 3.12 17.99
CA LYS A 338 -24.86 4.17 18.83
C LYS A 338 -23.48 4.59 18.29
N LEU A 339 -22.67 3.63 17.84
CA LEU A 339 -21.36 3.93 17.25
C LEU A 339 -21.47 4.77 15.97
N ARG A 340 -22.39 4.44 15.07
CA ARG A 340 -22.65 5.26 13.88
C ARG A 340 -23.04 6.69 14.27
N ALA A 341 -23.92 6.84 15.26
CA ALA A 341 -24.30 8.17 15.76
C ALA A 341 -23.12 8.93 16.40
N ILE A 342 -22.24 8.24 17.12
CA ILE A 342 -21.04 8.86 17.72
C ILE A 342 -20.08 9.34 16.62
N VAL A 343 -19.82 8.56 15.58
CA VAL A 343 -18.95 8.97 14.46
C VAL A 343 -19.47 10.26 13.82
N LEU A 344 -20.75 10.36 13.56
CA LEU A 344 -21.38 11.57 13.03
C LEU A 344 -21.25 12.77 13.99
N LYS A 345 -21.38 12.54 15.30
CA LYS A 345 -21.18 13.61 16.29
C LYS A 345 -19.73 14.07 16.38
N LEU A 346 -18.77 13.14 16.28
CA LEU A 346 -17.35 13.48 16.28
C LEU A 346 -16.97 14.28 15.01
N GLU A 347 -17.58 13.98 13.87
CA GLU A 347 -17.45 14.77 12.66
C GLU A 347 -18.05 16.16 12.85
N GLN A 348 -19.27 16.29 13.37
CA GLN A 348 -19.90 17.58 13.68
C GLN A 348 -19.07 18.44 14.63
N ARG A 349 -18.22 17.84 15.45
CA ARG A 349 -17.25 18.51 16.34
C ARG A 349 -15.87 18.71 15.71
N ASN A 350 -15.73 18.40 14.42
CA ASN A 350 -14.48 18.45 13.64
C ASN A 350 -13.30 17.69 14.24
N LEU A 351 -13.58 16.70 15.06
CA LEU A 351 -12.58 15.73 15.50
C LEU A 351 -12.30 14.69 14.42
N LEU A 352 -13.22 14.53 13.46
CA LEU A 352 -13.08 13.72 12.26
C LEU A 352 -13.27 14.58 11.01
N HIS A 353 -12.49 14.28 9.99
CA HIS A 353 -12.59 14.94 8.69
C HIS A 353 -13.38 14.07 7.72
N LEU A 354 -14.46 14.63 7.14
CA LEU A 354 -15.28 13.97 6.12
C LEU A 354 -14.65 14.16 4.75
N GLN A 355 -14.42 13.05 4.04
CA GLN A 355 -14.02 13.05 2.64
C GLN A 355 -15.08 12.38 1.78
N LYS A 356 -15.58 13.09 0.77
CA LYS A 356 -16.57 12.57 -0.18
C LYS A 356 -15.85 11.89 -1.34
N PHE A 357 -16.09 10.61 -1.53
CA PHE A 357 -15.73 9.84 -2.73
C PHE A 357 -17.01 9.62 -3.55
N LYS A 358 -16.93 9.59 -4.86
CA LYS A 358 -18.05 9.55 -5.83
C LYS A 358 -19.43 9.18 -5.25
N GLU A 359 -19.58 8.05 -4.55
CA GLU A 359 -20.84 7.57 -3.98
C GLU A 359 -20.78 7.32 -2.47
N THR A 360 -19.60 7.43 -1.83
CA THR A 360 -19.41 7.09 -0.42
C THR A 360 -18.76 8.23 0.36
N SER A 361 -19.26 8.46 1.57
CA SER A 361 -18.64 9.37 2.54
C SER A 361 -17.74 8.57 3.47
N LYS A 362 -16.47 8.95 3.55
CA LYS A 362 -15.48 8.33 4.43
C LYS A 362 -14.89 9.37 5.38
N TYR A 363 -14.49 8.91 6.54
CA TYR A 363 -13.96 9.73 7.62
C TYR A 363 -12.48 9.39 7.87
N THR A 364 -11.71 10.39 8.27
CA THR A 364 -10.33 10.24 8.72
C THR A 364 -10.00 11.29 9.77
N PHE A 365 -8.86 11.17 10.41
CA PHE A 365 -8.34 12.20 11.31
C PHE A 365 -7.40 13.14 10.57
N LEU A 366 -7.36 14.40 11.00
CA LEU A 366 -6.18 15.21 10.78
C LEU A 366 -5.03 14.68 11.65
N THR A 367 -3.82 14.67 11.11
CA THR A 367 -2.66 14.04 11.77
C THR A 367 -2.43 14.55 13.19
N VAL A 368 -2.50 15.87 13.38
CA VAL A 368 -2.33 16.51 14.71
C VAL A 368 -3.37 16.00 15.73
N ILE A 369 -4.64 15.88 15.32
CA ILE A 369 -5.72 15.40 16.19
C ILE A 369 -5.50 13.93 16.55
N ARG A 370 -5.13 13.12 15.58
CA ARG A 370 -4.84 11.69 15.79
C ARG A 370 -3.72 11.47 16.78
N GLU A 371 -2.60 12.17 16.60
CA GLU A 371 -1.43 11.99 17.46
C GLU A 371 -1.67 12.49 18.89
N HIS A 372 -2.35 13.62 19.05
CA HIS A 372 -2.74 14.11 20.37
C HIS A 372 -3.55 13.06 21.13
N PHE A 373 -4.59 12.49 20.51
CA PHE A 373 -5.43 11.50 21.20
C PHE A 373 -4.77 10.12 21.34
N LYS A 374 -3.88 9.71 20.42
CA LYS A 374 -3.05 8.52 20.62
C LYS A 374 -2.15 8.65 21.85
N LEU A 375 -1.51 9.79 22.01
CA LEU A 375 -0.66 10.07 23.17
C LEU A 375 -1.48 10.05 24.45
N LYS A 376 -2.63 10.74 24.45
CA LYS A 376 -3.56 10.77 25.57
C LYS A 376 -4.09 9.39 25.93
N ALA A 377 -4.45 8.56 24.93
CA ALA A 377 -4.86 7.18 25.14
C ALA A 377 -3.78 6.35 25.84
N LYS A 378 -2.52 6.52 25.42
CA LYS A 378 -1.39 5.80 26.01
C LYS A 378 -1.09 6.24 27.46
N GLN A 379 -1.19 7.53 27.74
CA GLN A 379 -0.81 8.09 29.05
C GLN A 379 -1.91 7.99 30.11
N GLN A 380 -3.17 8.17 29.74
CA GLN A 380 -4.28 8.35 30.67
C GLN A 380 -5.36 7.27 30.60
N TYR A 381 -5.40 6.51 29.48
CA TYR A 381 -6.45 5.51 29.20
C TYR A 381 -5.82 4.18 28.73
N GLY A 382 -4.83 3.68 29.51
CA GLY A 382 -4.04 2.51 29.12
C GLY A 382 -4.87 1.24 28.93
N GLU A 383 -5.80 0.94 29.83
CA GLU A 383 -6.67 -0.25 29.77
C GLU A 383 -7.64 -0.16 28.58
N GLU A 384 -8.31 0.98 28.41
CA GLU A 384 -9.24 1.23 27.32
C GLU A 384 -8.53 1.20 25.95
N ASN A 385 -7.34 1.76 25.88
CA ASN A 385 -6.49 1.72 24.69
C ASN A 385 -6.08 0.29 24.34
N GLN A 386 -5.73 -0.52 25.35
CA GLN A 386 -5.40 -1.94 25.14
C GLN A 386 -6.64 -2.73 24.68
N ARG A 387 -7.82 -2.47 25.26
CA ARG A 387 -9.09 -3.07 24.84
C ARG A 387 -9.44 -2.69 23.41
N ALA A 388 -9.36 -1.40 23.06
CA ALA A 388 -9.64 -0.93 21.70
C ALA A 388 -8.67 -1.51 20.66
N ARG A 389 -7.39 -1.61 21.01
CA ARG A 389 -6.38 -2.28 20.19
C ARG A 389 -6.74 -3.75 19.97
N GLY A 390 -7.14 -4.46 21.03
CA GLY A 390 -7.58 -5.85 20.92
C GLY A 390 -8.73 -6.03 19.94
N LEU A 391 -9.76 -5.18 20.01
CA LEU A 391 -10.89 -5.20 19.07
C LEU A 391 -10.44 -4.97 17.61
N LEU A 392 -9.56 -4.00 17.39
CA LEU A 392 -9.02 -3.73 16.05
C LEU A 392 -8.19 -4.92 15.53
N ILE A 393 -7.37 -5.55 16.37
CA ILE A 393 -6.61 -6.75 16.00
C ILE A 393 -7.55 -7.88 15.61
N ASP A 394 -8.56 -8.18 16.42
CA ASP A 394 -9.51 -9.25 16.17
C ASP A 394 -10.30 -9.01 14.88
N TYR A 395 -10.69 -7.74 14.60
CA TYR A 395 -11.28 -7.34 13.33
C TYR A 395 -10.33 -7.58 12.14
N LEU A 396 -9.08 -7.11 12.22
CA LEU A 396 -8.11 -7.24 11.13
C LEU A 396 -7.80 -8.71 10.82
N LEU A 397 -7.70 -9.56 11.82
CA LEU A 397 -7.48 -11.00 11.63
C LEU A 397 -8.68 -11.68 10.98
N SER A 398 -9.90 -11.33 11.42
CA SER A 398 -11.14 -11.81 10.81
C SER A 398 -11.24 -11.32 9.36
N PHE A 399 -10.99 -10.04 9.12
CA PHE A 399 -10.97 -9.44 7.79
C PHE A 399 -9.98 -10.15 6.85
N LEU A 400 -8.75 -10.40 7.29
CA LEU A 400 -7.75 -11.09 6.46
C LEU A 400 -8.18 -12.51 6.10
N LYS A 401 -8.80 -13.23 7.04
CA LYS A 401 -9.39 -14.56 6.79
C LYS A 401 -10.50 -14.51 5.74
N GLU A 402 -11.44 -13.58 5.88
CA GLU A 402 -12.56 -13.45 4.94
C GLU A 402 -12.10 -12.97 3.57
N THR A 403 -11.20 -11.98 3.51
CA THR A 403 -10.61 -11.53 2.24
C THR A 403 -9.87 -12.67 1.52
N PHE A 404 -9.20 -13.56 2.26
CA PHE A 404 -8.59 -14.76 1.66
C PHE A 404 -9.63 -15.73 1.09
N LYS A 405 -10.77 -15.93 1.76
CA LYS A 405 -11.88 -16.72 1.20
C LYS A 405 -12.46 -16.07 -0.06
N VAL A 406 -12.65 -14.74 -0.04
CA VAL A 406 -13.10 -13.97 -1.21
C VAL A 406 -12.10 -14.08 -2.35
N PHE A 407 -10.80 -14.00 -2.06
CA PHE A 407 -9.73 -14.15 -3.04
C PHE A 407 -9.76 -15.52 -3.75
N LEU A 408 -10.05 -16.59 -3.01
CA LEU A 408 -10.22 -17.93 -3.57
C LEU A 408 -11.65 -18.19 -4.10
N GLY A 409 -12.54 -17.21 -4.01
CA GLY A 409 -13.90 -17.30 -4.54
C GLY A 409 -13.94 -17.14 -6.05
N LYS A 410 -14.87 -17.86 -6.70
CA LYS A 410 -15.03 -17.81 -8.17
C LYS A 410 -15.35 -16.38 -8.63
N ASN A 411 -14.49 -15.81 -9.47
CA ASN A 411 -14.60 -14.47 -10.07
C ASN A 411 -14.69 -13.31 -9.05
N ARG A 412 -14.16 -13.47 -7.81
CA ARG A 412 -14.21 -12.46 -6.77
C ARG A 412 -12.84 -11.82 -6.43
N VAL A 413 -11.82 -12.10 -7.20
CA VAL A 413 -10.44 -11.62 -6.93
C VAL A 413 -10.36 -10.10 -6.90
N LYS A 414 -11.07 -9.40 -7.80
CA LYS A 414 -11.05 -7.94 -7.88
C LYS A 414 -11.57 -7.31 -6.58
N GLU A 415 -12.66 -7.83 -6.06
CA GLU A 415 -13.24 -7.45 -4.76
C GLU A 415 -12.20 -7.61 -3.63
N ALA A 416 -11.53 -8.78 -3.57
CA ALA A 416 -10.50 -9.03 -2.56
C ALA A 416 -9.30 -8.07 -2.65
N ILE A 417 -8.88 -7.70 -3.87
CA ILE A 417 -7.78 -6.73 -4.10
C ILE A 417 -8.19 -5.34 -3.62
N GLU A 418 -9.40 -4.89 -3.96
CA GLU A 418 -9.91 -3.58 -3.56
C GLU A 418 -10.08 -3.48 -2.04
N GLU A 419 -10.65 -4.49 -1.41
CA GLU A 419 -10.81 -4.56 0.05
C GLU A 419 -9.46 -4.56 0.77
N PHE A 420 -8.53 -5.43 0.36
CA PHE A 420 -7.21 -5.52 0.97
C PHE A 420 -6.41 -4.22 0.85
N SER A 421 -6.51 -3.53 -0.29
CA SER A 421 -5.82 -2.25 -0.51
C SER A 421 -6.25 -1.20 0.50
N GLY A 422 -7.51 -1.22 0.93
CA GLY A 422 -8.05 -0.32 1.96
C GLY A 422 -7.50 -0.59 3.37
N GLU A 423 -7.12 -1.82 3.69
CA GLU A 423 -6.67 -2.23 5.03
C GLU A 423 -5.15 -2.46 5.13
N LYS A 424 -4.42 -2.32 4.04
CA LYS A 424 -2.98 -2.63 3.98
C LYS A 424 -2.16 -1.91 5.06
N GLU A 425 -2.44 -0.63 5.33
CA GLU A 425 -1.74 0.15 6.36
C GLU A 425 -2.04 -0.36 7.77
N ASN A 426 -3.28 -0.79 8.02
CA ASN A 426 -3.66 -1.38 9.30
C ASN A 426 -3.02 -2.76 9.49
N MET A 427 -2.86 -3.55 8.42
CA MET A 427 -2.10 -4.81 8.45
C MET A 427 -0.62 -4.59 8.78
N MET A 428 0.01 -3.55 8.20
CA MET A 428 1.39 -3.21 8.54
C MET A 428 1.53 -2.73 9.99
N GLN A 429 0.54 -1.99 10.50
CA GLN A 429 0.51 -1.57 11.90
C GLN A 429 0.35 -2.76 12.86
N LEU A 430 -0.42 -3.77 12.50
CA LEU A 430 -0.53 -5.01 13.26
C LEU A 430 0.86 -5.66 13.44
N VAL A 431 1.65 -5.75 12.38
CA VAL A 431 3.02 -6.28 12.42
C VAL A 431 3.92 -5.43 13.31
N GLU A 432 3.81 -4.10 13.26
CA GLU A 432 4.54 -3.21 14.16
C GLU A 432 4.21 -3.46 15.64
N TRP A 433 2.95 -3.73 15.98
CA TRP A 433 2.56 -4.07 17.36
C TRP A 433 3.14 -5.40 17.83
N ILE A 434 3.26 -6.38 16.91
CA ILE A 434 3.95 -7.65 17.20
C ILE A 434 5.43 -7.39 17.52
N ASP A 435 6.12 -6.62 16.66
CA ASP A 435 7.55 -6.30 16.84
C ASP A 435 7.85 -5.54 18.13
N LYS A 436 6.96 -4.62 18.52
CA LYS A 436 7.11 -3.82 19.74
C LYS A 436 6.71 -4.55 21.02
N GLY A 437 6.19 -5.78 20.91
CA GLY A 437 5.67 -6.51 22.07
C GLY A 437 4.42 -5.87 22.69
N GLU A 438 3.66 -5.13 21.92
CA GLU A 438 2.44 -4.44 22.35
C GLU A 438 1.18 -5.34 22.28
N MET A 439 1.35 -6.64 22.08
CA MET A 439 0.28 -7.65 21.99
C MET A 439 0.55 -8.79 22.98
N ASP A 440 -0.53 -9.41 23.46
CA ASP A 440 -0.45 -10.65 24.21
C ASP A 440 -0.01 -11.81 23.32
N GLU A 441 0.58 -12.84 23.95
CA GLU A 441 1.16 -13.97 23.23
C GLU A 441 0.11 -14.76 22.43
N GLU A 442 -1.12 -14.87 22.92
CA GLU A 442 -2.20 -15.58 22.26
C GLU A 442 -2.59 -14.89 20.93
N ARG A 443 -2.77 -13.55 20.98
CA ARG A 443 -3.04 -12.77 19.76
C ARG A 443 -1.87 -12.76 18.79
N VAL A 444 -0.63 -12.76 19.29
CA VAL A 444 0.55 -12.91 18.42
C VAL A 444 0.50 -14.25 17.67
N LYS A 445 0.27 -15.36 18.37
CA LYS A 445 0.15 -16.70 17.77
C LYS A 445 -0.97 -16.74 16.72
N LYS A 446 -2.14 -16.23 17.06
CA LYS A 446 -3.30 -16.15 16.15
C LYS A 446 -2.99 -15.30 14.90
N SER A 447 -2.26 -14.19 15.08
CA SER A 447 -1.84 -13.34 13.96
C SER A 447 -0.92 -14.10 13.01
N ILE A 448 0.09 -14.79 13.54
CA ILE A 448 1.03 -15.57 12.73
C ILE A 448 0.27 -16.66 11.93
N ASP A 449 -0.66 -17.37 12.57
CA ASP A 449 -1.48 -18.40 11.90
C ASP A 449 -2.28 -17.82 10.74
N VAL A 450 -2.95 -16.67 10.95
CA VAL A 450 -3.77 -16.04 9.90
C VAL A 450 -2.92 -15.49 8.75
N PHE A 451 -1.77 -14.88 9.06
CA PHE A 451 -0.84 -14.43 8.02
C PHE A 451 -0.30 -15.59 7.18
N ASN A 452 0.03 -16.72 7.82
CA ASN A 452 0.51 -17.91 7.11
C ASN A 452 -0.58 -18.54 6.22
N ILE A 453 -1.83 -18.59 6.69
CA ILE A 453 -2.97 -19.05 5.88
C ILE A 453 -3.14 -18.18 4.63
N ALA A 454 -3.06 -16.86 4.77
CA ALA A 454 -3.22 -15.91 3.67
C ALA A 454 -1.95 -15.70 2.83
N GLY A 455 -0.86 -16.42 3.10
CA GLY A 455 0.48 -16.16 2.56
C GLY A 455 0.55 -16.08 1.04
N GLU A 456 -0.13 -16.95 0.29
CA GLU A 456 -0.14 -16.92 -1.18
C GLU A 456 -0.91 -15.69 -1.75
N MET A 457 -2.00 -15.29 -1.12
CA MET A 457 -2.71 -14.05 -1.45
C MET A 457 -1.82 -12.84 -1.17
N LEU A 458 -1.24 -12.78 0.02
CA LEU A 458 -0.34 -11.69 0.42
C LEU A 458 0.88 -11.60 -0.50
N ALA A 459 1.41 -12.73 -0.97
CA ALA A 459 2.50 -12.76 -1.95
C ALA A 459 2.12 -12.12 -3.29
N LYS A 460 0.85 -12.13 -3.68
CA LYS A 460 0.33 -11.46 -4.87
C LYS A 460 -0.01 -9.98 -4.63
N MET A 461 -0.62 -9.66 -3.49
CA MET A 461 -1.15 -8.33 -3.20
C MET A 461 -0.14 -7.38 -2.57
N MET A 462 0.86 -7.91 -1.85
CA MET A 462 1.91 -7.10 -1.23
C MET A 462 3.15 -7.01 -2.11
N GLY A 463 3.78 -5.84 -2.14
CA GLY A 463 5.11 -5.69 -2.72
C GLY A 463 6.13 -6.61 -2.03
N LYS A 464 7.22 -6.98 -2.75
CA LYS A 464 8.26 -7.90 -2.21
C LYS A 464 8.75 -7.45 -0.85
N PHE A 465 9.13 -6.18 -0.76
CA PHE A 465 9.71 -5.59 0.43
C PHE A 465 8.77 -5.67 1.65
N ASN A 466 7.52 -5.26 1.49
CA ASN A 466 6.54 -5.32 2.58
C ASN A 466 6.24 -6.77 3.01
N TYR A 467 6.13 -7.68 2.06
CA TYR A 467 5.92 -9.10 2.34
C TYR A 467 7.08 -9.72 3.11
N GLU A 468 8.32 -9.49 2.64
CA GLU A 468 9.51 -10.02 3.31
C GLU A 468 9.66 -9.46 4.73
N ASN A 469 9.44 -8.15 4.92
CA ASN A 469 9.51 -7.55 6.24
C ASN A 469 8.49 -8.15 7.19
N VAL A 470 7.24 -8.32 6.75
CA VAL A 470 6.20 -8.99 7.55
C VAL A 470 6.69 -10.35 8.02
N TYR A 471 7.08 -11.23 7.10
CA TYR A 471 7.45 -12.60 7.48
C TYR A 471 8.79 -12.70 8.20
N LYS A 472 9.74 -11.79 7.97
CA LYS A 472 10.97 -11.69 8.77
C LYS A 472 10.65 -11.29 10.21
N SER A 473 9.76 -10.33 10.42
CA SER A 473 9.29 -9.93 11.76
C SER A 473 8.56 -11.06 12.46
N LEU A 474 7.64 -11.74 11.78
CA LEU A 474 6.92 -12.89 12.33
C LEU A 474 7.87 -14.06 12.68
N ALA A 475 8.82 -14.39 11.79
CA ALA A 475 9.82 -15.43 12.05
C ALA A 475 10.73 -15.09 13.24
N LYS A 476 11.17 -13.83 13.34
CA LYS A 476 11.93 -13.34 14.49
C LYS A 476 11.13 -13.54 15.80
N LYS A 477 9.85 -13.18 15.77
CA LYS A 477 8.98 -13.32 16.95
C LYS A 477 8.76 -14.78 17.33
N CYS A 478 8.61 -15.69 16.37
CA CYS A 478 8.56 -17.13 16.60
C CYS A 478 9.84 -17.64 17.29
N LYS A 479 11.03 -17.18 16.85
CA LYS A 479 12.30 -17.53 17.46
C LYS A 479 12.37 -17.04 18.93
N GLU A 480 11.92 -15.81 19.20
CA GLU A 480 11.86 -15.25 20.56
C GLU A 480 10.91 -16.04 21.48
N MET A 481 9.79 -16.53 20.97
CA MET A 481 8.82 -17.35 21.71
C MET A 481 9.20 -18.84 21.80
N GLY A 482 10.21 -19.29 21.06
CA GLY A 482 10.56 -20.72 20.92
C GLY A 482 9.54 -21.54 20.13
N ASP A 483 8.63 -20.90 19.38
CA ASP A 483 7.59 -21.58 18.61
C ASP A 483 8.11 -22.08 17.25
N GLN A 484 8.75 -23.24 17.28
CA GLN A 484 9.37 -23.84 16.13
C GLN A 484 8.38 -24.18 15.00
N ARG A 485 7.14 -24.58 15.35
CA ARG A 485 6.13 -24.91 14.34
C ARG A 485 5.79 -23.67 13.49
N ARG A 486 5.42 -22.54 14.14
CA ARG A 486 5.08 -21.31 13.44
C ARG A 486 6.29 -20.70 12.73
N LEU A 487 7.50 -20.90 13.27
CA LEU A 487 8.73 -20.51 12.60
C LEU A 487 8.86 -21.18 11.23
N ALA A 488 8.68 -22.50 11.16
CA ALA A 488 8.77 -23.24 9.89
C ALA A 488 7.72 -22.77 8.87
N GLU A 489 6.52 -22.40 9.32
CA GLU A 489 5.47 -21.84 8.45
C GLU A 489 5.86 -20.47 7.89
N CYS A 490 6.43 -19.57 8.71
CA CYS A 490 6.93 -18.28 8.26
C CYS A 490 8.10 -18.40 7.27
N LEU A 491 9.02 -19.32 7.50
CA LEU A 491 10.14 -19.62 6.59
C LEU A 491 9.63 -20.15 5.24
N THR A 492 8.62 -21.01 5.26
CA THR A 492 7.96 -21.50 4.03
C THR A 492 7.34 -20.34 3.26
N SER A 493 6.67 -19.41 3.93
CA SER A 493 6.08 -18.22 3.30
C SER A 493 7.14 -17.30 2.68
N LEU A 494 8.30 -17.09 3.33
CA LEU A 494 9.43 -16.37 2.75
C LEU A 494 9.93 -17.01 1.46
N GLY A 495 10.07 -18.34 1.45
CA GLY A 495 10.45 -19.10 0.25
C GLY A 495 9.44 -18.95 -0.89
N ILE A 496 8.14 -18.90 -0.61
CA ILE A 496 7.08 -18.71 -1.61
C ILE A 496 7.26 -17.42 -2.39
N LYS A 497 7.51 -16.31 -1.70
CA LYS A 497 7.60 -14.98 -2.36
C LYS A 497 8.76 -14.90 -3.34
N GLU A 498 9.91 -15.47 -3.00
CA GLU A 498 11.06 -15.51 -3.90
C GLU A 498 10.75 -16.33 -5.18
N ILE A 499 9.99 -17.40 -5.07
CA ILE A 499 9.54 -18.19 -6.22
C ILE A 499 8.64 -17.34 -7.15
N PHE A 500 7.76 -16.52 -6.59
CA PHE A 500 6.87 -15.66 -7.39
C PHE A 500 7.58 -14.45 -8.00
N ASN A 501 8.74 -14.06 -7.50
CA ASN A 501 9.42 -12.84 -7.93
C ASN A 501 10.19 -12.95 -9.25
N CYS A 502 10.39 -14.14 -9.82
CA CYS A 502 11.17 -14.29 -11.03
C CYS A 502 10.29 -14.48 -12.27
N ILE A 503 10.27 -13.51 -13.21
CA ILE A 503 9.47 -13.56 -14.45
C ILE A 503 9.99 -14.61 -15.41
N CYS A 504 11.33 -14.73 -15.53
CA CYS A 504 12.00 -15.65 -16.47
C CYS A 504 12.40 -17.00 -15.87
N GLY A 505 11.91 -17.31 -14.68
CA GLY A 505 12.36 -18.44 -13.89
C GLY A 505 13.36 -18.02 -12.82
N LEU A 506 13.54 -18.85 -11.79
CA LEU A 506 14.46 -18.57 -10.69
C LEU A 506 15.92 -18.50 -11.20
N CYS A 507 16.59 -17.37 -11.00
CA CYS A 507 18.02 -17.28 -11.20
C CYS A 507 18.75 -18.08 -10.09
N HIS A 508 20.00 -18.48 -10.34
CA HIS A 508 20.76 -19.35 -9.41
C HIS A 508 20.80 -18.81 -7.97
N ASN A 509 21.11 -17.53 -7.79
CA ASN A 509 21.16 -16.89 -6.48
C ASN A 509 19.79 -16.84 -5.76
N ALA A 510 18.69 -16.74 -6.50
CA ALA A 510 17.35 -16.81 -5.93
C ALA A 510 16.99 -18.24 -5.47
N ILE A 511 17.41 -19.26 -6.21
CA ILE A 511 17.22 -20.67 -5.84
C ILE A 511 17.93 -20.96 -4.51
N GLU A 512 19.16 -20.51 -4.34
CA GLU A 512 19.93 -20.71 -3.10
C GLU A 512 19.25 -20.05 -1.90
N ARG A 513 18.82 -18.78 -2.02
CA ARG A 513 18.10 -18.09 -0.93
C ARG A 513 16.80 -18.81 -0.55
N VAL A 514 16.00 -19.20 -1.54
CA VAL A 514 14.76 -19.96 -1.32
C VAL A 514 15.05 -21.26 -0.59
N ARG A 515 16.10 -21.97 -1.04
CA ARG A 515 16.51 -23.24 -0.48
C ARG A 515 16.88 -23.11 0.98
N CYS A 516 17.66 -22.10 1.38
CA CYS A 516 18.00 -21.87 2.79
C CYS A 516 16.78 -21.81 3.70
N PHE A 517 15.75 -21.03 3.33
CA PHE A 517 14.53 -20.91 4.13
C PHE A 517 13.72 -22.22 4.17
N LEU A 518 13.63 -22.92 3.03
CA LEU A 518 12.83 -24.13 2.93
C LEU A 518 13.52 -25.34 3.54
N ASP A 519 14.84 -25.46 3.46
CA ASP A 519 15.62 -26.50 4.13
C ASP A 519 15.50 -26.35 5.66
N GLU A 520 15.67 -25.12 6.21
CA GLU A 520 15.45 -24.85 7.64
C GLU A 520 14.00 -25.21 8.07
N ALA A 521 13.01 -24.86 7.25
CA ALA A 521 11.62 -25.22 7.53
C ALA A 521 11.37 -26.74 7.50
N ASP A 522 11.96 -27.45 6.54
CA ASP A 522 11.85 -28.91 6.41
C ASP A 522 12.51 -29.64 7.57
N GLU A 523 13.70 -29.19 7.98
CA GLU A 523 14.41 -29.75 9.15
C GLU A 523 13.57 -29.57 10.43
N ILE A 524 13.05 -28.38 10.68
CA ILE A 524 12.19 -28.12 11.84
C ILE A 524 10.94 -29.00 11.82
N GLN A 525 10.23 -29.08 10.69
CA GLN A 525 9.01 -29.86 10.57
C GLN A 525 9.31 -31.39 10.71
N THR A 526 10.44 -31.85 10.24
CA THR A 526 10.88 -33.21 10.37
C THR A 526 11.22 -33.53 11.82
N HIS A 527 11.94 -32.65 12.51
CA HIS A 527 12.26 -32.79 13.93
C HIS A 527 11.01 -32.85 14.82
N LEU A 528 10.02 -32.01 14.49
CA LEU A 528 8.72 -31.96 15.17
C LEU A 528 7.78 -33.12 14.76
N GLN A 529 8.22 -34.05 13.90
CA GLN A 529 7.42 -35.15 13.37
C GLN A 529 6.12 -34.71 12.69
N VAL A 530 6.09 -33.51 12.07
CA VAL A 530 4.93 -33.02 11.33
C VAL A 530 4.81 -33.77 10.02
N SER A 531 4.00 -34.81 10.00
CA SER A 531 3.81 -35.69 8.83
C SER A 531 2.60 -35.28 7.96
N LYS A 532 1.70 -34.46 8.45
CA LYS A 532 0.42 -34.10 7.83
C LYS A 532 0.18 -32.59 7.87
N GLY A 533 -0.81 -32.13 7.10
CA GLY A 533 -1.27 -30.75 7.11
C GLY A 533 -0.80 -29.90 5.94
N ASN A 534 -1.52 -28.82 5.67
CA ASN A 534 -1.30 -27.94 4.52
C ASN A 534 0.09 -27.28 4.53
N SER A 535 0.58 -26.88 5.70
CA SER A 535 1.90 -26.28 5.87
C SER A 535 3.03 -27.26 5.45
N ARG A 536 2.94 -28.52 5.87
CA ARG A 536 3.90 -29.58 5.47
C ARG A 536 3.88 -29.80 3.95
N ALA A 537 2.69 -29.95 3.38
CA ALA A 537 2.53 -30.13 1.94
C ALA A 537 3.09 -28.93 1.15
N GLN A 538 2.89 -27.73 1.65
CA GLN A 538 3.38 -26.51 1.00
C GLN A 538 4.91 -26.44 1.02
N CYS A 539 5.54 -26.70 2.16
CA CYS A 539 7.00 -26.75 2.31
C CYS A 539 7.61 -27.80 1.35
N LEU A 540 7.11 -29.04 1.37
CA LEU A 540 7.56 -30.11 0.48
C LEU A 540 7.41 -29.77 -1.00
N THR A 541 6.29 -29.13 -1.39
CA THR A 541 6.04 -28.73 -2.77
C THR A 541 7.07 -27.70 -3.26
N LYS A 542 7.31 -26.65 -2.47
CA LYS A 542 8.22 -25.56 -2.87
C LYS A 542 9.67 -25.99 -2.81
N LEU A 543 10.07 -26.74 -1.79
CA LEU A 543 11.41 -27.32 -1.69
C LEU A 543 11.67 -28.33 -2.84
N GLY A 544 10.70 -29.19 -3.16
CA GLY A 544 10.79 -30.12 -4.27
C GLY A 544 11.06 -29.41 -5.60
N ARG A 545 10.36 -28.30 -5.89
CA ARG A 545 10.64 -27.46 -7.08
C ARG A 545 12.06 -26.89 -7.09
N CYS A 546 12.58 -26.46 -5.95
CA CYS A 546 13.94 -25.93 -5.85
C CYS A 546 14.99 -27.03 -6.10
N LEU A 547 14.79 -28.22 -5.51
CA LEU A 547 15.69 -29.36 -5.67
C LEU A 547 15.78 -29.81 -7.12
N VAL A 548 14.66 -29.91 -7.84
CA VAL A 548 14.66 -30.26 -9.28
C VAL A 548 15.50 -29.28 -10.10
N ARG A 549 15.47 -27.99 -9.76
CA ARG A 549 16.29 -26.97 -10.44
C ARG A 549 17.76 -26.99 -10.03
N SER A 550 18.08 -27.57 -8.87
CA SER A 550 19.45 -27.76 -8.37
C SER A 550 20.02 -29.13 -8.69
N ASP A 551 19.47 -29.81 -9.72
CA ASP A 551 19.86 -31.17 -10.21
C ASP A 551 19.54 -32.35 -9.27
N ASP A 552 18.88 -32.15 -8.12
CA ASP A 552 18.36 -33.25 -7.28
C ASP A 552 16.91 -33.61 -7.67
N LYS A 553 16.75 -34.07 -8.91
CA LYS A 553 15.44 -34.33 -9.53
C LYS A 553 14.64 -35.40 -8.83
N VAL A 554 15.30 -36.49 -8.44
CA VAL A 554 14.65 -37.66 -7.82
C VAL A 554 14.05 -37.31 -6.47
N ARG A 555 14.82 -36.66 -5.60
CA ARG A 555 14.36 -36.21 -4.29
C ARG A 555 13.27 -35.13 -4.42
N GLY A 556 13.46 -34.16 -5.32
CA GLY A 556 12.48 -33.12 -5.54
C GLY A 556 11.12 -33.66 -5.99
N LYS A 557 11.07 -34.59 -6.92
CA LYS A 557 9.85 -35.27 -7.40
C LYS A 557 9.16 -36.03 -6.27
N ALA A 558 9.91 -36.83 -5.52
CA ALA A 558 9.38 -37.59 -4.39
C ALA A 558 8.73 -36.69 -3.31
N MET A 559 9.30 -35.52 -3.05
CA MET A 559 8.72 -34.52 -2.12
C MET A 559 7.38 -33.97 -2.62
N ILE A 560 7.25 -33.64 -3.92
CA ILE A 560 5.99 -33.18 -4.48
C ILE A 560 4.93 -34.27 -4.48
N GLU A 561 5.31 -35.52 -4.76
CA GLU A 561 4.41 -36.68 -4.65
C GLU A 561 3.93 -36.90 -3.21
N ALA A 562 4.82 -36.74 -2.23
CA ALA A 562 4.43 -36.79 -0.82
C ALA A 562 3.43 -35.68 -0.46
N ALA A 563 3.63 -34.46 -0.97
CA ALA A 563 2.71 -33.35 -0.78
C ALA A 563 1.33 -33.63 -1.41
N ILE A 564 1.27 -34.22 -2.61
CA ILE A 564 0.01 -34.63 -3.25
C ILE A 564 -0.71 -35.67 -2.36
N ARG A 565 0.01 -36.68 -1.83
CA ARG A 565 -0.60 -37.66 -0.93
C ARG A 565 -1.18 -37.03 0.34
N ILE A 566 -0.45 -36.11 0.96
CA ILE A 566 -0.92 -35.39 2.16
C ILE A 566 -2.21 -34.61 1.85
N ARG A 567 -2.26 -33.90 0.71
CA ARG A 567 -3.43 -33.09 0.36
C ARG A 567 -4.64 -33.92 -0.06
N LYS A 568 -4.43 -35.04 -0.76
CA LYS A 568 -5.52 -35.97 -1.05
C LYS A 568 -6.10 -36.57 0.23
N ALA A 569 -5.24 -37.05 1.13
CA ALA A 569 -5.69 -37.57 2.41
C ALA A 569 -6.45 -36.55 3.24
N ALA A 570 -6.03 -35.26 3.21
CA ALA A 570 -6.74 -34.19 3.91
C ALA A 570 -8.15 -33.93 3.33
N ILE A 571 -8.34 -34.08 2.02
CA ILE A 571 -9.67 -33.97 1.39
C ILE A 571 -10.56 -35.17 1.74
N GLU A 572 -10.00 -36.39 1.77
CA GLU A 572 -10.74 -37.63 2.04
C GLU A 572 -11.15 -37.81 3.52
N THR A 573 -10.36 -37.25 4.47
CA THR A 573 -10.57 -37.46 5.91
C THR A 573 -11.41 -36.36 6.56
N ARG A 574 -11.99 -35.44 5.79
CA ARG A 574 -12.77 -34.34 6.33
C ARG A 574 -14.12 -34.82 6.88
N ASP A 575 -14.30 -34.65 8.18
CA ASP A 575 -15.60 -34.70 8.82
C ASP A 575 -16.45 -33.47 8.38
N ASP A 576 -17.75 -33.67 8.19
CA ASP A 576 -18.75 -32.71 7.68
C ASP A 576 -18.93 -31.42 8.52
N HIS A 577 -18.05 -31.14 9.48
CA HIS A 577 -18.18 -30.07 10.48
C HIS A 577 -17.20 -28.90 10.34
N GLU A 578 -16.32 -28.84 9.32
CA GLU A 578 -15.47 -27.67 9.12
C GLU A 578 -16.10 -26.64 8.19
N GLU A 579 -16.00 -25.36 8.63
CA GLU A 579 -16.54 -24.13 8.06
C GLU A 579 -16.62 -24.07 6.53
N GLU A 580 -17.70 -23.56 5.99
CA GLU A 580 -17.89 -23.19 4.57
C GLU A 580 -16.69 -22.39 4.04
N GLY A 581 -15.96 -22.94 3.10
CA GLY A 581 -14.76 -22.35 2.49
C GLY A 581 -13.47 -23.14 2.68
N GLY A 582 -13.35 -23.96 3.69
CA GLY A 582 -12.17 -24.80 3.91
C GLY A 582 -11.97 -25.85 2.81
N GLU A 583 -13.03 -26.43 2.28
CA GLU A 583 -12.98 -27.39 1.15
C GLU A 583 -12.44 -26.76 -0.12
N ASN A 584 -12.86 -25.54 -0.44
CA ASN A 584 -12.36 -24.82 -1.61
C ASN A 584 -10.85 -24.61 -1.55
N VAL A 585 -10.33 -24.23 -0.38
CA VAL A 585 -8.89 -24.03 -0.16
C VAL A 585 -8.11 -25.34 -0.41
N CYS A 586 -8.57 -26.47 0.13
CA CYS A 586 -7.89 -27.75 -0.03
C CYS A 586 -7.82 -28.19 -1.49
N HIS A 587 -8.91 -28.08 -2.25
CA HIS A 587 -8.95 -28.41 -3.67
C HIS A 587 -8.04 -27.49 -4.50
N VAL A 588 -8.11 -26.16 -4.27
CA VAL A 588 -7.25 -25.19 -4.99
C VAL A 588 -5.78 -25.45 -4.70
N MET A 589 -5.42 -25.73 -3.44
CA MET A 589 -4.04 -26.07 -3.07
C MET A 589 -3.57 -27.42 -3.64
N LEU A 590 -4.46 -28.40 -3.78
CA LEU A 590 -4.14 -29.64 -4.48
C LEU A 590 -3.86 -29.38 -5.96
N GLY A 591 -4.68 -28.57 -6.62
CA GLY A 591 -4.46 -28.12 -7.99
C GLY A 591 -3.11 -27.42 -8.16
N ALA A 592 -2.75 -26.53 -7.23
CA ALA A 592 -1.43 -25.88 -7.21
C ALA A 592 -0.28 -26.90 -7.13
N THR A 593 -0.42 -27.96 -6.30
CA THR A 593 0.62 -28.99 -6.18
C THR A 593 0.74 -29.85 -7.44
N TYR A 594 -0.38 -30.16 -8.10
CA TYR A 594 -0.34 -30.82 -9.42
C TYR A 594 0.34 -29.96 -10.47
N ASN A 595 0.09 -28.63 -10.48
CA ASN A 595 0.81 -27.75 -11.37
C ASN A 595 2.31 -27.70 -11.06
N ASP A 596 2.71 -27.72 -9.79
CA ASP A 596 4.12 -27.78 -9.42
C ASP A 596 4.78 -29.08 -9.89
N MET A 597 4.07 -30.23 -9.88
CA MET A 597 4.51 -31.49 -10.49
C MET A 597 4.66 -31.33 -12.02
N ALA A 598 3.68 -30.75 -12.68
CA ALA A 598 3.75 -30.51 -14.12
C ALA A 598 4.90 -29.54 -14.50
N VAL A 599 5.24 -28.58 -13.65
CA VAL A 599 6.44 -27.74 -13.84
C VAL A 599 7.71 -28.57 -13.78
N VAL A 600 7.81 -29.54 -12.87
CA VAL A 600 8.95 -30.46 -12.80
C VAL A 600 9.07 -31.28 -14.08
N LEU A 601 7.98 -31.85 -14.57
CA LEU A 601 7.95 -32.62 -15.83
C LEU A 601 8.35 -31.77 -17.04
N SER A 602 7.90 -30.50 -17.10
CA SER A 602 8.34 -29.58 -18.16
C SER A 602 9.86 -29.34 -18.12
N PHE A 603 10.49 -29.29 -16.93
CA PHE A 603 11.96 -29.22 -16.81
C PHE A 603 12.66 -30.53 -17.18
N GLU A 604 11.99 -31.65 -17.11
CA GLU A 604 12.49 -32.96 -17.60
C GLU A 604 12.24 -33.13 -19.12
N ASN A 605 11.70 -32.13 -19.82
CA ASN A 605 11.25 -32.15 -21.21
C ASN A 605 10.08 -33.11 -21.47
N ASP A 606 9.38 -33.57 -20.44
CA ASP A 606 8.16 -34.35 -20.59
C ASP A 606 6.93 -33.42 -20.67
N HIS A 607 6.90 -32.59 -21.72
CA HIS A 607 5.84 -31.62 -21.95
C HIS A 607 4.48 -32.26 -22.18
N ARG A 608 4.43 -33.48 -22.73
CA ARG A 608 3.16 -34.19 -22.97
C ARG A 608 2.45 -34.53 -21.66
N GLU A 609 3.20 -35.12 -20.70
CA GLU A 609 2.63 -35.47 -19.41
C GLU A 609 2.35 -34.20 -18.58
N ALA A 610 3.17 -33.15 -18.70
CA ALA A 610 2.90 -31.84 -18.07
C ALA A 610 1.57 -31.24 -18.58
N VAL A 611 1.30 -31.24 -19.88
CA VAL A 611 0.02 -30.83 -20.47
C VAL A 611 -1.13 -31.68 -19.98
N ASN A 612 -0.94 -33.03 -19.93
CA ASN A 612 -1.95 -33.96 -19.44
C ASN A 612 -2.37 -33.63 -18.00
N ILE A 613 -1.42 -33.45 -17.09
CA ILE A 613 -1.71 -33.07 -15.69
C ILE A 613 -2.43 -31.73 -15.62
N ARG A 614 -1.94 -30.70 -16.34
CA ARG A 614 -2.58 -29.37 -16.31
C ARG A 614 -3.99 -29.39 -16.86
N LYS A 615 -4.25 -30.08 -17.96
CA LYS A 615 -5.59 -30.15 -18.57
C LYS A 615 -6.56 -31.01 -17.74
N ASN A 616 -6.11 -32.13 -17.21
CA ASN A 616 -7.01 -33.13 -16.61
C ASN A 616 -7.09 -33.05 -15.08
N GLN A 617 -6.07 -32.52 -14.39
CA GLN A 617 -6.03 -32.45 -12.93
C GLN A 617 -6.14 -31.02 -12.39
N VAL A 618 -5.58 -30.02 -13.10
CA VAL A 618 -5.54 -28.63 -12.58
C VAL A 618 -6.67 -27.79 -13.12
N MET A 619 -6.85 -27.72 -14.44
CA MET A 619 -7.84 -26.84 -15.06
C MET A 619 -9.29 -27.11 -14.67
N PRO A 620 -9.73 -28.38 -14.47
CA PRO A 620 -11.09 -28.62 -13.98
C PRO A 620 -11.32 -27.99 -12.60
N ILE A 621 -10.38 -28.18 -11.66
CA ILE A 621 -10.46 -27.60 -10.31
C ILE A 621 -10.50 -26.07 -10.38
N TYR A 622 -9.61 -25.46 -11.16
CA TYR A 622 -9.49 -24.00 -11.20
C TYR A 622 -10.66 -23.33 -11.92
N ARG A 623 -11.17 -23.90 -13.02
CA ARG A 623 -12.35 -23.40 -13.72
C ARG A 623 -13.60 -23.49 -12.87
N GLU A 624 -13.75 -24.59 -12.13
CA GLU A 624 -14.91 -24.78 -11.25
C GLU A 624 -14.88 -23.86 -10.04
N ARG A 625 -13.72 -23.80 -9.35
CA ARG A 625 -13.57 -23.18 -8.04
C ARG A 625 -13.15 -21.69 -8.08
N LEU A 626 -12.35 -21.32 -9.06
CA LEU A 626 -11.76 -19.97 -9.17
C LEU A 626 -12.32 -19.15 -10.34
N GLY A 627 -12.67 -19.80 -11.46
CA GLY A 627 -13.05 -19.08 -12.68
C GLY A 627 -11.89 -18.26 -13.26
N ASP A 628 -12.17 -16.99 -13.61
CA ASP A 628 -11.16 -16.03 -14.03
C ASP A 628 -10.39 -15.55 -12.79
N HIS A 629 -9.16 -16.03 -12.70
CA HIS A 629 -8.31 -15.87 -11.52
C HIS A 629 -6.83 -15.79 -11.92
N PRO A 630 -5.98 -15.04 -11.21
CA PRO A 630 -4.54 -14.99 -11.47
C PRO A 630 -3.86 -16.36 -11.47
N PHE A 631 -4.35 -17.30 -10.66
CA PHE A 631 -3.85 -18.69 -10.66
C PHE A 631 -4.25 -19.44 -11.93
N THR A 632 -5.50 -19.29 -12.41
CA THR A 632 -5.96 -19.85 -13.68
C THR A 632 -5.12 -19.34 -14.84
N ALA A 633 -4.88 -18.02 -14.91
CA ALA A 633 -4.01 -17.41 -15.90
C ALA A 633 -2.57 -17.95 -15.85
N THR A 634 -2.07 -18.29 -14.66
CA THR A 634 -0.75 -18.91 -14.51
C THR A 634 -0.69 -20.29 -15.17
N ILE A 635 -1.74 -21.11 -15.02
CA ILE A 635 -1.82 -22.43 -15.65
C ILE A 635 -1.91 -22.30 -17.18
N LEU A 636 -2.70 -21.34 -17.69
CA LEU A 636 -2.81 -21.05 -19.10
C LEU A 636 -1.45 -20.64 -19.71
N ASN A 637 -0.66 -19.80 -19.01
CA ASN A 637 0.70 -19.48 -19.45
C ASN A 637 1.62 -20.71 -19.47
N HIS A 638 1.52 -21.60 -18.48
CA HIS A 638 2.30 -22.82 -18.48
C HIS A 638 1.88 -23.76 -19.62
N LEU A 639 0.57 -23.88 -19.90
CA LEU A 639 0.08 -24.63 -21.06
C LEU A 639 0.60 -24.04 -22.38
N SER A 640 0.57 -22.70 -22.51
CA SER A 640 1.15 -22.03 -23.68
C SER A 640 2.61 -22.40 -23.89
N ASN A 641 3.43 -22.37 -22.83
CA ASN A 641 4.84 -22.70 -22.93
C ASN A 641 5.06 -24.18 -23.32
N ASP A 642 4.31 -25.12 -22.70
CA ASP A 642 4.43 -26.54 -23.04
C ASP A 642 3.99 -26.84 -24.47
N HIS A 643 2.87 -26.24 -24.96
CA HIS A 643 2.42 -26.41 -26.33
C HIS A 643 3.42 -25.84 -27.33
N ARG A 644 4.07 -24.69 -27.02
CA ARG A 644 5.15 -24.14 -27.84
C ARG A 644 6.32 -25.13 -27.94
N ASP A 645 6.74 -25.72 -26.80
CA ASP A 645 7.85 -26.64 -26.76
C ASP A 645 7.51 -28.00 -27.46
N LEU A 646 6.21 -28.34 -27.52
CA LEU A 646 5.67 -29.43 -28.36
C LEU A 646 5.50 -29.04 -29.84
N ARG A 647 5.81 -27.79 -30.24
CA ARG A 647 5.60 -27.20 -31.57
C ARG A 647 4.13 -27.10 -32.01
N GLU A 648 3.23 -27.02 -31.06
CA GLU A 648 1.79 -26.80 -31.26
C GLU A 648 1.50 -25.30 -31.14
N PHE A 649 1.95 -24.49 -32.12
CA PHE A 649 2.09 -23.04 -31.99
C PHE A 649 0.76 -22.30 -31.89
N GLU A 650 -0.28 -22.76 -32.63
CA GLU A 650 -1.62 -22.18 -32.56
C GLU A 650 -2.23 -22.34 -31.18
N ALA A 651 -2.10 -23.52 -30.56
CA ALA A 651 -2.58 -23.76 -29.21
C ALA A 651 -1.79 -22.92 -28.17
N ALA A 652 -0.48 -22.78 -28.35
CA ALA A 652 0.36 -21.94 -27.51
C ALA A 652 -0.09 -20.48 -27.51
N GLU A 653 -0.38 -19.93 -28.70
CA GLU A 653 -0.89 -18.56 -28.85
C GLU A 653 -2.26 -18.39 -28.18
N GLU A 654 -3.18 -19.33 -28.39
CA GLU A 654 -4.53 -19.25 -27.81
C GLU A 654 -4.49 -19.24 -26.28
N TYR A 655 -3.71 -20.14 -25.65
CA TYR A 655 -3.57 -20.16 -24.18
C TYR A 655 -2.88 -18.89 -23.63
N ALA A 656 -1.89 -18.33 -24.34
CA ALA A 656 -1.25 -17.10 -23.94
C ALA A 656 -2.21 -15.91 -23.99
N LYS A 657 -3.06 -15.82 -25.01
CA LYS A 657 -4.11 -14.80 -25.13
C LYS A 657 -5.10 -14.87 -23.97
N GLN A 658 -5.65 -16.05 -23.68
CA GLN A 658 -6.58 -16.26 -22.57
C GLN A 658 -5.93 -15.86 -21.23
N ALA A 659 -4.67 -16.17 -21.01
CA ALA A 659 -3.95 -15.79 -19.78
C ALA A 659 -3.78 -14.27 -19.68
N LEU A 660 -3.48 -13.59 -20.78
CA LEU A 660 -3.32 -12.15 -20.82
C LEU A 660 -4.65 -11.44 -20.55
N ASP A 661 -5.74 -11.89 -21.18
CA ASP A 661 -7.08 -11.30 -21.01
C ASP A 661 -7.50 -11.30 -19.54
N ILE A 662 -7.41 -12.45 -18.86
CA ILE A 662 -7.70 -12.57 -17.43
C ILE A 662 -6.85 -11.60 -16.59
N ARG A 663 -5.56 -11.48 -16.89
CA ARG A 663 -4.66 -10.63 -16.10
C ARG A 663 -4.85 -9.14 -16.38
N LEU A 664 -5.16 -8.75 -17.59
CA LEU A 664 -5.50 -7.35 -17.92
C LEU A 664 -6.76 -6.90 -17.16
N GLU A 665 -7.78 -7.75 -17.11
CA GLU A 665 -9.03 -7.44 -16.43
C GLU A 665 -8.85 -7.33 -14.90
N LEU A 666 -8.06 -8.25 -14.29
CA LEU A 666 -7.98 -8.37 -12.83
C LEU A 666 -6.83 -7.59 -12.21
N LEU A 667 -5.71 -7.47 -12.90
CA LEU A 667 -4.45 -7.01 -12.32
C LEU A 667 -3.89 -5.76 -13.01
N ALA A 668 -4.40 -5.39 -14.20
CA ALA A 668 -3.91 -4.25 -15.00
C ALA A 668 -2.36 -4.19 -15.06
N ASP A 669 -1.74 -3.15 -14.50
CA ASP A 669 -0.28 -2.91 -14.49
C ASP A 669 0.45 -3.77 -13.44
N HIS A 670 0.23 -5.06 -13.46
CA HIS A 670 0.88 -5.97 -12.52
C HIS A 670 2.01 -6.77 -13.20
N ARG A 671 2.98 -7.20 -12.41
CA ARG A 671 4.08 -8.05 -12.87
C ARG A 671 3.63 -9.31 -13.61
N ASP A 672 2.56 -9.94 -13.15
CA ASP A 672 2.02 -11.15 -13.80
C ASP A 672 1.45 -10.84 -15.18
N THR A 673 0.91 -9.64 -15.41
CA THR A 673 0.44 -9.16 -16.71
C THR A 673 1.62 -9.00 -17.69
N ILE A 674 2.73 -8.43 -17.20
CA ILE A 674 3.97 -8.34 -18.00
C ILE A 674 4.47 -9.73 -18.42
N LYS A 675 4.38 -10.70 -17.51
CA LYS A 675 4.75 -12.08 -17.84
C LYS A 675 3.85 -12.65 -18.94
N SER A 676 2.54 -12.42 -18.91
CA SER A 676 1.64 -12.89 -19.97
C SER A 676 1.91 -12.19 -21.31
N LEU A 677 2.25 -10.89 -21.30
CA LEU A 677 2.66 -10.19 -22.52
C LEU A 677 3.93 -10.79 -23.12
N PHE A 678 4.91 -11.12 -22.30
CA PHE A 678 6.13 -11.79 -22.73
C PHE A 678 5.83 -13.17 -23.31
N ASP A 679 5.08 -14.00 -22.58
CA ASP A 679 4.72 -15.36 -23.01
C ASP A 679 3.93 -15.34 -24.33
N LEU A 680 3.02 -14.37 -24.51
CA LEU A 680 2.28 -14.18 -25.77
C LEU A 680 3.19 -13.72 -26.91
N GLY A 681 4.10 -12.77 -26.67
CA GLY A 681 5.05 -12.32 -27.69
C GLY A 681 5.95 -13.46 -28.19
N VAL A 682 6.40 -14.33 -27.27
CA VAL A 682 7.20 -15.53 -27.61
C VAL A 682 6.35 -16.57 -28.35
N ALA A 683 5.09 -16.78 -27.96
CA ALA A 683 4.17 -17.71 -28.65
C ALA A 683 3.87 -17.24 -30.09
N LEU A 684 3.59 -15.94 -30.28
CA LEU A 684 3.38 -15.33 -31.59
C LEU A 684 4.62 -15.44 -32.49
N LYS A 685 5.83 -15.21 -31.94
CA LYS A 685 7.08 -15.43 -32.64
C LYS A 685 7.21 -16.87 -33.14
N ALA A 686 6.91 -17.84 -32.27
CA ALA A 686 6.96 -19.27 -32.63
C ALA A 686 5.92 -19.65 -33.70
N ASN A 687 4.79 -18.95 -33.73
CA ASN A 687 3.72 -19.14 -34.73
C ASN A 687 3.94 -18.34 -36.03
N GLY A 688 5.11 -17.70 -36.22
CA GLY A 688 5.45 -16.94 -37.41
C GLY A 688 4.81 -15.56 -37.55
N LYS A 689 4.07 -15.09 -36.53
CA LYS A 689 3.40 -13.78 -36.51
C LYS A 689 4.34 -12.68 -35.98
N PHE A 690 5.41 -12.41 -36.73
CA PHE A 690 6.53 -11.59 -36.24
C PHE A 690 6.16 -10.12 -35.95
N LYS A 691 5.24 -9.52 -36.71
CA LYS A 691 4.78 -8.14 -36.50
C LYS A 691 4.06 -7.99 -35.12
N GLU A 692 3.08 -8.87 -34.90
CA GLU A 692 2.33 -8.90 -33.64
C GLU A 692 3.27 -9.24 -32.47
N ALA A 693 4.16 -10.21 -32.64
CA ALA A 693 5.15 -10.57 -31.61
C ALA A 693 6.00 -9.37 -31.18
N ARG A 694 6.48 -8.57 -32.15
CA ARG A 694 7.23 -7.34 -31.85
C ARG A 694 6.40 -6.37 -31.04
N ASP A 695 5.16 -6.10 -31.45
CA ASP A 695 4.30 -5.11 -30.80
C ASP A 695 4.01 -5.50 -29.34
N PHE A 696 3.73 -6.78 -29.06
CA PHE A 696 3.54 -7.29 -27.69
C PHE A 696 4.83 -7.29 -26.87
N LEU A 697 5.98 -7.61 -27.44
CA LEU A 697 7.27 -7.56 -26.74
C LEU A 697 7.72 -6.12 -26.47
N GLU A 698 7.42 -5.15 -27.36
CA GLU A 698 7.64 -3.73 -27.09
C GLU A 698 6.74 -3.23 -25.96
N LEU A 699 5.45 -3.64 -25.95
CA LEU A 699 4.54 -3.34 -24.85
C LEU A 699 5.04 -3.95 -23.53
N CYS A 700 5.50 -5.22 -23.58
CA CYS A 700 6.12 -5.89 -22.44
C CYS A 700 7.34 -5.10 -21.94
N LYS A 701 8.23 -4.66 -22.82
CA LYS A 701 9.40 -3.85 -22.49
C LYS A 701 8.98 -2.53 -21.82
N ASN A 702 8.03 -1.81 -22.41
CA ASN A 702 7.53 -0.54 -21.88
C ASN A 702 6.88 -0.69 -20.50
N MET A 703 6.12 -1.77 -20.28
CA MET A 703 5.55 -2.08 -18.97
C MET A 703 6.61 -2.56 -17.97
N GLN A 704 7.62 -3.32 -18.41
CA GLN A 704 8.74 -3.69 -17.55
C GLN A 704 9.50 -2.47 -17.05
N GLU A 705 9.73 -1.49 -17.90
CA GLU A 705 10.38 -0.23 -17.52
C GLU A 705 9.59 0.52 -16.44
N LYS A 706 8.27 0.32 -16.38
CA LYS A 706 7.38 0.93 -15.39
C LYS A 706 7.23 0.12 -14.08
N VAL A 707 7.30 -1.20 -14.15
CA VAL A 707 6.86 -2.08 -13.06
C VAL A 707 7.96 -2.98 -12.49
N VAL A 708 8.85 -3.53 -13.30
CA VAL A 708 9.86 -4.55 -12.87
C VAL A 708 11.10 -4.53 -13.73
N ASN A 709 12.27 -4.59 -13.08
CA ASN A 709 13.55 -4.60 -13.76
C ASN A 709 14.14 -6.00 -14.04
N ASP A 710 13.47 -7.05 -13.59
CA ASP A 710 13.92 -8.43 -13.83
C ASP A 710 13.64 -8.83 -15.29
N CYS A 711 14.64 -9.44 -15.94
CA CYS A 711 14.51 -10.03 -17.27
C CYS A 711 14.50 -9.08 -18.48
N LYS A 712 14.91 -7.82 -18.33
CA LYS A 712 15.07 -6.89 -19.45
C LYS A 712 15.92 -7.50 -20.59
N LYS A 713 17.01 -8.21 -20.27
CA LYS A 713 17.87 -8.91 -21.23
C LYS A 713 17.10 -9.91 -22.09
N LYS A 714 16.21 -10.72 -21.51
CA LYS A 714 15.45 -11.72 -22.27
C LYS A 714 14.46 -11.07 -23.25
N VAL A 715 13.75 -10.03 -22.83
CA VAL A 715 12.83 -9.30 -23.71
C VAL A 715 13.59 -8.63 -24.84
N GLU A 716 14.77 -8.04 -24.54
CA GLU A 716 15.62 -7.44 -25.57
C GLU A 716 16.24 -8.48 -26.52
N GLU A 717 16.52 -9.69 -26.05
CA GLU A 717 16.95 -10.80 -26.88
C GLU A 717 15.84 -11.25 -27.82
N GLU A 718 14.65 -11.46 -27.30
CA GLU A 718 13.47 -11.83 -28.11
C GLU A 718 13.12 -10.75 -29.12
N LEU A 719 13.17 -9.48 -28.76
CA LEU A 719 12.96 -8.35 -29.69
C LEU A 719 14.02 -8.30 -30.81
N ARG A 720 15.30 -8.54 -30.48
CA ARG A 720 16.37 -8.61 -31.49
C ARG A 720 16.13 -9.74 -32.48
N ASP A 721 15.73 -10.90 -31.99
CA ASP A 721 15.43 -12.05 -32.83
C ASP A 721 14.23 -11.79 -33.75
N VAL A 722 13.13 -11.25 -33.22
CA VAL A 722 11.95 -10.91 -34.02
C VAL A 722 12.26 -9.87 -35.09
N ASN A 723 13.05 -8.83 -34.77
CA ASN A 723 13.45 -7.81 -35.72
C ASN A 723 14.36 -8.37 -36.83
N ARG A 724 15.20 -9.38 -36.49
CA ARG A 724 16.00 -10.09 -37.51
C ARG A 724 15.13 -10.90 -38.44
N LEU A 725 14.15 -11.64 -37.92
CA LEU A 725 13.21 -12.44 -38.68
C LEU A 725 12.34 -11.56 -39.61
N LEU A 726 11.87 -10.42 -39.11
CA LEU A 726 11.14 -9.45 -39.95
C LEU A 726 11.95 -8.90 -41.13
N LYS A 727 13.25 -8.66 -40.93
CA LYS A 727 14.14 -8.22 -42.02
C LYS A 727 14.36 -9.32 -43.07
N MET A 728 14.46 -10.57 -42.64
CA MET A 728 14.58 -11.71 -43.55
C MET A 728 13.31 -11.89 -44.36
N GLU A 729 12.14 -11.81 -43.76
CA GLU A 729 10.85 -11.88 -44.43
C GLU A 729 10.66 -10.76 -45.50
N GLN A 730 11.16 -9.54 -45.20
CA GLN A 730 11.13 -8.41 -46.12
C GLN A 730 12.10 -8.57 -47.28
N SER A 731 13.27 -9.21 -47.06
CA SER A 731 14.25 -9.45 -48.12
C SER A 731 13.76 -10.57 -49.09
N GLU A 732 13.15 -11.65 -48.55
CA GLU A 732 12.59 -12.73 -49.37
C GLU A 732 11.37 -12.28 -50.20
N GLY A 733 10.57 -11.30 -49.70
CA GLY A 733 9.46 -10.69 -50.42
C GLY A 733 9.87 -9.66 -51.49
N GLN A 734 11.13 -9.24 -51.56
CA GLN A 734 11.66 -8.36 -52.61
C GLN A 734 12.32 -9.14 -53.75
N ASP A 735 12.65 -10.42 -53.52
CA ASP A 735 13.24 -11.30 -54.56
C ASP A 735 12.18 -12.14 -55.30
N GLN A 736 10.88 -12.02 -54.98
CA GLN A 736 9.73 -12.54 -55.70
C GLN A 736 8.99 -11.41 -56.46
#